data_65b7232c76bf25ae08492fa7b90109ed
#
_entry.id   65b7232c76bf25ae08492fa7b90109ed
#
_cell.length_a   1.000
_cell.length_b   1.000
_cell.length_c   1.000
_cell.angle_alpha   90.00
_cell.angle_beta   90.00
_cell.angle_gamma   90.00
#
_symmetry.space_group_name_H-M   'P 1'
#
loop_
_entity.id
_entity.type
_entity.pdbx_description
1 polymer ?
#
loop_
_entity_poly.entity_id
_entity_poly.type
_entity_poly.pdbx_seq_one_letter_code
_entity_poly.pdbx_strand_id
1 'polypeptide(L)'
;MQPFAQCNLHIYSRLEHQRTAFLRKFAPVLTIKITKTLMQRFYTTLIALFATISMMAQGWPANYGGVMLQGFYWDSFSDTRWVTLEKQANDLASSFDLIWIPQSGNCGGQSMGYDDLWWFNDYNSSFGNEAQLRSMINTFKQAGLGTIADVVINHRRNVSSWVDFPKESWKGETYEMLSTDICANDDGGETKKWATQNGYQLSANNDTGEGWGGMRDLDHKSENVQRIVKAYLHFLLEDLGYVGFRYDMVKGYSASYTKLYNEDAKPQFSVGEYWDGSSKISGWIDGTEKTSAAFDFQFKYVLRNATDRQDWSYLNKQNDGNWPLVSTNHQSGNYRQYAVTFVENHDTEVRPDGSSNGPLKKDTLAANAFLLAMPGTPCVFLKHWQAYKPEIKAMIEARKLAGITNTSSYSRYSSPNMTAYYANTIDDKLLVVVGNTSRMTPEENQWTKILSGYHYAYYLANSMETAWANKGSGDFTEAFDVVLTAVSNTAGAKLVYTTNGTAPSATNGTQVASGSSIKIDKTTTLKVGLLIGSTVSGIISRTFTYKEPETEPEVTIPDFCKVNEGEVCAFFEAPSAWSNTIHCWAWTDSPSDNFTGGSWPGVACEFIGTAPNGNQVWKWTWDGKKQKNSAATKPAMIIFNNQGAPQTADLKFEQAGYYVEKGLFGIVTPTGIDQLSIINSPASIDKIYSLDGRLVRTNGNLDNLSKGVYIMNGKKYILK
;
A
#
# COMPACT_ATOMS: atom_id res chain seq x y z
N MET A 1 -4.10 -48.84 45.02
CA MET A 1 -3.94 -48.11 43.74
C MET A 1 -4.08 -49.13 42.62
N GLN A 2 -5.26 -49.33 42.20
CA GLN A 2 -5.75 -49.95 40.96
C GLN A 2 -7.25 -50.17 41.16
N PRO A 3 -8.09 -49.47 40.48
CA PRO A 3 -8.84 -50.00 39.34
C PRO A 3 -9.35 -48.87 38.37
N PHE A 4 -8.54 -47.95 37.90
CA PHE A 4 -9.01 -46.96 36.94
C PHE A 4 -8.54 -47.21 35.48
N ALA A 5 -7.66 -48.17 35.25
CA ALA A 5 -7.12 -48.46 33.93
C ALA A 5 -7.96 -49.46 33.08
N GLN A 6 -8.85 -50.23 33.68
CA GLN A 6 -9.64 -51.21 32.92
C GLN A 6 -10.96 -50.71 32.34
N CYS A 7 -11.48 -49.56 32.81
CA CYS A 7 -12.74 -49.03 32.29
C CYS A 7 -12.60 -48.30 30.96
N ASN A 8 -11.44 -47.71 30.66
CA ASN A 8 -11.23 -46.96 29.42
C ASN A 8 -10.95 -47.86 28.18
N LEU A 9 -10.41 -49.06 28.37
CA LEU A 9 -10.15 -49.97 27.23
C LEU A 9 -11.45 -50.59 26.68
N HIS A 10 -12.46 -50.77 27.51
CA HIS A 10 -13.75 -51.37 27.09
C HIS A 10 -14.63 -50.38 26.29
N ILE A 11 -14.53 -49.11 26.56
CA ILE A 11 -15.24 -48.05 25.80
C ILE A 11 -14.63 -47.85 24.42
N TYR A 12 -13.29 -47.88 24.32
CA TYR A 12 -12.60 -47.77 23.03
C TYR A 12 -12.86 -48.94 22.09
N SER A 13 -12.88 -50.15 22.58
CA SER A 13 -13.15 -51.34 21.78
C SER A 13 -14.62 -51.41 21.29
N ARG A 14 -15.59 -50.88 22.04
CA ARG A 14 -17.00 -50.79 21.61
C ARG A 14 -17.24 -49.74 20.54
N LEU A 15 -16.50 -48.63 20.58
CA LEU A 15 -16.59 -47.58 19.58
C LEU A 15 -15.95 -47.99 18.25
N GLU A 16 -14.87 -48.76 18.26
CA GLU A 16 -14.28 -49.30 17.03
C GLU A 16 -15.14 -50.38 16.38
N HIS A 17 -15.79 -51.26 17.17
CA HIS A 17 -16.69 -52.29 16.64
C HIS A 17 -17.98 -51.69 16.04
N GLN A 18 -18.52 -50.62 16.62
CA GLN A 18 -19.66 -49.92 16.03
C GLN A 18 -19.28 -49.14 14.77
N ARG A 19 -18.07 -48.58 14.70
CA ARG A 19 -17.55 -47.88 13.51
C ARG A 19 -17.31 -48.81 12.32
N THR A 20 -16.81 -50.02 12.60
CA THR A 20 -16.59 -51.08 11.56
C THR A 20 -17.89 -51.70 11.07
N ALA A 21 -18.89 -51.83 11.94
CA ALA A 21 -20.21 -52.32 11.56
C ALA A 21 -21.02 -51.30 10.76
N PHE A 22 -20.88 -50.00 11.06
CA PHE A 22 -21.50 -48.92 10.31
C PHE A 22 -20.92 -48.80 8.88
N LEU A 23 -19.60 -48.93 8.73
CA LEU A 23 -18.94 -48.89 7.43
C LEU A 23 -19.22 -50.12 6.54
N ARG A 24 -19.54 -51.30 7.12
CA ARG A 24 -19.92 -52.51 6.35
C ARG A 24 -21.37 -52.50 5.87
N LYS A 25 -22.28 -51.75 6.47
CA LYS A 25 -23.69 -51.68 6.09
C LYS A 25 -24.00 -50.70 4.95
N PHE A 26 -23.09 -49.77 4.61
CA PHE A 26 -23.30 -48.78 3.56
C PHE A 26 -22.39 -48.95 2.35
N ALA A 27 -21.68 -50.07 2.24
CA ALA A 27 -20.73 -50.32 1.16
C ALA A 27 -21.28 -50.76 -0.22
N PRO A 28 -22.59 -51.00 -0.46
CA PRO A 28 -23.00 -51.42 -1.79
C PRO A 28 -23.78 -50.38 -2.65
N VAL A 29 -23.90 -49.14 -2.30
CA VAL A 29 -24.78 -48.22 -3.08
C VAL A 29 -24.12 -46.98 -3.68
N LEU A 30 -22.81 -46.79 -3.61
CA LEU A 30 -22.21 -45.65 -4.32
C LEU A 30 -20.84 -45.97 -4.94
N THR A 31 -20.85 -46.73 -6.05
CA THR A 31 -19.70 -46.78 -6.93
C THR A 31 -19.71 -45.54 -7.82
N ILE A 32 -19.43 -44.36 -7.23
CA ILE A 32 -19.06 -43.20 -7.99
C ILE A 32 -17.58 -43.39 -8.42
N LYS A 33 -17.33 -43.50 -9.71
CA LYS A 33 -15.98 -43.38 -10.26
C LYS A 33 -15.47 -41.98 -9.94
N ILE A 34 -14.90 -41.82 -8.75
CA ILE A 34 -14.14 -40.59 -8.40
C ILE A 34 -12.89 -40.62 -9.25
N THR A 35 -12.87 -39.81 -10.28
CA THR A 35 -11.67 -39.63 -11.13
C THR A 35 -10.51 -39.12 -10.25
N LYS A 36 -9.28 -39.55 -10.59
CA LYS A 36 -8.03 -39.12 -9.89
C LYS A 36 -7.98 -37.60 -9.66
N THR A 37 -8.58 -36.83 -10.57
CA THR A 37 -8.69 -35.36 -10.52
C THR A 37 -9.61 -34.85 -9.38
N LEU A 38 -10.70 -35.58 -9.04
CA LEU A 38 -11.57 -35.19 -7.90
C LEU A 38 -10.88 -35.51 -6.57
N MET A 39 -10.16 -36.63 -6.49
CA MET A 39 -9.36 -36.94 -5.30
C MET A 39 -8.22 -35.93 -5.08
N GLN A 40 -7.51 -35.54 -6.13
CA GLN A 40 -6.48 -34.49 -6.02
C GLN A 40 -7.07 -33.14 -5.59
N ARG A 41 -8.23 -32.75 -6.13
CA ARG A 41 -8.93 -31.53 -5.69
C ARG A 41 -9.42 -31.65 -4.23
N PHE A 42 -9.90 -32.81 -3.82
CA PHE A 42 -10.31 -33.05 -2.43
C PHE A 42 -9.11 -33.03 -1.49
N TYR A 43 -7.98 -33.64 -1.88
CA TYR A 43 -6.73 -33.59 -1.08
C TYR A 43 -6.12 -32.17 -1.05
N THR A 44 -6.14 -31.42 -2.15
CA THR A 44 -5.67 -30.02 -2.15
C THR A 44 -6.60 -29.11 -1.36
N THR A 45 -7.91 -29.32 -1.43
CA THR A 45 -8.89 -28.57 -0.61
C THR A 45 -8.80 -28.97 0.87
N LEU A 46 -8.57 -30.26 1.18
CA LEU A 46 -8.38 -30.74 2.55
C LEU A 46 -7.03 -30.23 3.13
N ILE A 47 -5.95 -30.21 2.34
CA ILE A 47 -4.66 -29.66 2.74
C ILE A 47 -4.77 -28.13 2.92
N ALA A 48 -5.51 -27.44 2.05
CA ALA A 48 -5.81 -26.02 2.21
C ALA A 48 -6.68 -25.76 3.46
N LEU A 49 -7.68 -26.61 3.71
CA LEU A 49 -8.52 -26.51 4.92
C LEU A 49 -7.74 -26.85 6.21
N PHE A 50 -6.82 -27.83 6.16
CA PHE A 50 -5.92 -28.13 7.29
C PHE A 50 -4.82 -27.07 7.46
N ALA A 51 -4.37 -26.43 6.39
CA ALA A 51 -3.46 -25.28 6.49
C ALA A 51 -4.14 -24.06 7.12
N THR A 52 -5.46 -23.90 6.99
CA THR A 52 -6.23 -22.82 7.64
C THR A 52 -6.59 -23.10 9.09
N ILE A 53 -6.42 -24.34 9.59
CA ILE A 53 -6.64 -24.68 11.01
C ILE A 53 -5.32 -24.64 11.80
N SER A 54 -4.18 -24.48 11.13
CA SER A 54 -2.87 -24.43 11.77
C SER A 54 -2.49 -23.01 12.11
N MET A 55 -2.49 -22.76 13.40
CA MET A 55 -1.82 -21.64 14.06
C MET A 55 -2.55 -20.29 13.98
N MET A 56 -3.49 -20.12 14.85
CA MET A 56 -3.67 -18.85 15.55
C MET A 56 -2.42 -18.64 16.43
N ALA A 57 -1.28 -18.42 15.82
CA ALA A 57 -0.08 -17.97 16.54
C ALA A 57 -0.29 -16.50 16.85
N GLN A 58 -0.61 -16.21 18.10
CA GLN A 58 -0.65 -14.87 18.61
C GLN A 58 0.72 -14.20 18.37
N GLY A 59 0.72 -12.98 17.81
CA GLY A 59 1.91 -12.22 17.50
C GLY A 59 2.33 -12.33 16.04
N TRP A 60 3.51 -12.86 15.77
CA TRP A 60 4.04 -13.02 14.42
C TRP A 60 4.45 -14.47 14.18
N PRO A 61 3.85 -15.18 13.23
CA PRO A 61 4.07 -16.62 13.05
C PRO A 61 5.51 -16.91 12.61
N ALA A 62 6.07 -18.01 13.11
CA ALA A 62 7.36 -18.53 12.63
C ALA A 62 7.23 -19.10 11.21
N ASN A 63 8.34 -19.08 10.46
CA ASN A 63 8.39 -19.53 9.07
C ASN A 63 7.40 -18.83 8.14
N TYR A 64 7.07 -17.58 8.46
CA TYR A 64 6.23 -16.75 7.62
C TYR A 64 7.02 -16.24 6.40
N GLY A 65 6.57 -16.63 5.21
CA GLY A 65 7.21 -16.26 3.94
C GLY A 65 6.59 -15.05 3.26
N GLY A 66 5.50 -14.49 3.82
CA GLY A 66 4.76 -13.38 3.24
C GLY A 66 5.51 -12.05 3.24
N VAL A 67 5.04 -11.12 2.43
CA VAL A 67 5.55 -9.76 2.27
C VAL A 67 4.44 -8.78 2.61
N MET A 68 4.76 -7.74 3.37
CA MET A 68 3.86 -6.66 3.72
C MET A 68 4.10 -5.44 2.82
N LEU A 69 3.03 -4.74 2.45
CA LEU A 69 3.08 -3.41 1.87
C LEU A 69 2.69 -2.38 2.95
N GLN A 70 3.47 -1.34 3.16
CA GLN A 70 2.95 -0.11 3.74
C GLN A 70 2.18 0.61 2.64
N GLY A 71 0.84 0.59 2.70
CA GLY A 71 -0.07 1.04 1.66
C GLY A 71 -0.27 2.56 1.62
N PHE A 72 0.63 3.34 2.20
CA PHE A 72 0.54 4.79 2.28
C PHE A 72 1.92 5.45 2.45
N TYR A 73 1.97 6.75 2.26
CA TYR A 73 3.08 7.66 2.58
C TYR A 73 2.51 8.94 3.17
N TRP A 74 3.36 9.86 3.66
CA TRP A 74 2.88 11.08 4.30
C TRP A 74 2.06 11.94 3.31
N ASP A 75 0.85 12.36 3.71
CA ASP A 75 -0.15 13.10 2.91
C ASP A 75 -0.72 12.33 1.70
N SER A 76 -0.59 10.98 1.67
CA SER A 76 -1.11 10.15 0.58
C SER A 76 -2.63 10.16 0.43
N PHE A 77 -3.37 10.73 1.38
CA PHE A 77 -4.81 11.01 1.23
C PHE A 77 -5.11 11.96 0.05
N SER A 78 -4.11 12.67 -0.46
CA SER A 78 -4.27 13.54 -1.63
C SER A 78 -4.51 12.75 -2.93
N ASP A 79 -3.95 11.55 -3.07
CA ASP A 79 -3.99 10.75 -4.30
C ASP A 79 -4.27 9.25 -4.10
N THR A 80 -3.95 8.70 -2.92
CA THR A 80 -4.07 7.26 -2.62
C THR A 80 -5.08 7.05 -1.50
N ARG A 81 -6.37 7.08 -1.85
CA ARG A 81 -7.50 6.86 -0.95
C ARG A 81 -7.97 5.41 -0.96
N TRP A 82 -8.95 5.08 -0.10
CA TRP A 82 -9.52 3.74 -0.01
C TRP A 82 -9.96 3.18 -1.36
N VAL A 83 -10.67 3.98 -2.16
CA VAL A 83 -11.11 3.57 -3.50
C VAL A 83 -9.97 3.35 -4.49
N THR A 84 -8.88 4.11 -4.36
CA THR A 84 -7.68 3.96 -5.22
C THR A 84 -6.92 2.69 -4.87
N LEU A 85 -6.81 2.36 -3.59
CA LEU A 85 -6.20 1.11 -3.12
C LEU A 85 -7.08 -0.10 -3.48
N GLU A 86 -8.40 -0.01 -3.30
CA GLU A 86 -9.34 -1.08 -3.62
C GLU A 86 -9.27 -1.51 -5.08
N LYS A 87 -9.21 -0.57 -6.02
CA LYS A 87 -9.06 -0.85 -7.45
C LYS A 87 -7.82 -1.70 -7.77
N GLN A 88 -6.78 -1.64 -6.95
CA GLN A 88 -5.53 -2.37 -7.11
C GLN A 88 -5.51 -3.74 -6.40
N ALA A 89 -6.60 -4.17 -5.76
CA ALA A 89 -6.61 -5.33 -4.85
C ALA A 89 -6.00 -6.60 -5.45
N ASN A 90 -6.40 -6.99 -6.67
CA ASN A 90 -5.88 -8.18 -7.33
C ASN A 90 -4.38 -8.06 -7.67
N ASP A 91 -3.95 -6.88 -8.11
CA ASP A 91 -2.56 -6.62 -8.44
C ASP A 91 -1.68 -6.64 -7.19
N LEU A 92 -2.14 -6.02 -6.10
CA LEU A 92 -1.47 -6.03 -4.80
C LEU A 92 -1.39 -7.44 -4.21
N ALA A 93 -2.51 -8.18 -4.20
CA ALA A 93 -2.57 -9.55 -3.68
C ALA A 93 -1.73 -10.55 -4.48
N SER A 94 -1.40 -10.25 -5.74
CA SER A 94 -0.47 -11.07 -6.53
C SER A 94 0.95 -11.09 -5.94
N SER A 95 1.31 -10.08 -5.18
CA SER A 95 2.66 -9.87 -4.64
C SER A 95 2.69 -9.89 -3.12
N PHE A 96 1.78 -9.18 -2.48
CA PHE A 96 1.75 -8.98 -1.03
C PHE A 96 0.75 -9.90 -0.35
N ASP A 97 1.08 -10.29 0.87
CA ASP A 97 0.21 -11.09 1.74
C ASP A 97 -0.48 -10.21 2.79
N LEU A 98 0.13 -9.06 3.12
CA LEU A 98 -0.37 -8.08 4.06
C LEU A 98 -0.27 -6.66 3.51
N ILE A 99 -1.22 -5.80 3.87
CA ILE A 99 -1.16 -4.36 3.63
C ILE A 99 -1.45 -3.61 4.94
N TRP A 100 -0.51 -2.77 5.36
CA TRP A 100 -0.68 -1.84 6.47
C TRP A 100 -1.22 -0.52 5.92
N ILE A 101 -2.36 -0.07 6.45
CA ILE A 101 -3.02 1.19 6.08
C ILE A 101 -3.07 2.15 7.27
N PRO A 102 -3.22 3.47 7.05
CA PRO A 102 -3.30 4.45 8.13
C PRO A 102 -4.44 4.18 9.11
N GLN A 103 -4.37 4.76 10.29
CA GLN A 103 -5.49 4.84 11.22
C GLN A 103 -6.71 5.39 10.45
N SER A 104 -7.83 4.71 10.54
CA SER A 104 -8.96 4.89 9.62
C SER A 104 -10.14 5.65 10.23
N GLY A 105 -10.14 5.95 11.52
CA GLY A 105 -11.15 6.77 12.18
C GLY A 105 -11.03 8.26 11.81
N ASN A 106 -12.11 9.01 12.01
CA ASN A 106 -12.13 10.44 11.79
C ASN A 106 -11.30 11.18 12.87
N CYS A 107 -10.40 12.04 12.43
CA CYS A 107 -9.55 12.87 13.29
C CYS A 107 -10.06 14.32 13.43
N GLY A 108 -11.26 14.62 12.95
CA GLY A 108 -11.86 15.96 13.02
C GLY A 108 -11.30 16.97 12.01
N GLY A 109 -10.59 16.51 10.98
CA GLY A 109 -10.00 17.34 9.92
C GLY A 109 -9.12 16.52 9.00
N GLN A 110 -8.37 17.19 8.13
CA GLN A 110 -7.39 16.52 7.27
C GLN A 110 -6.20 16.05 8.10
N SER A 111 -5.96 14.75 8.10
CA SER A 111 -4.96 14.10 8.96
C SER A 111 -4.48 12.78 8.36
N MET A 112 -3.25 12.39 8.75
CA MET A 112 -2.71 11.05 8.50
C MET A 112 -3.26 9.99 9.46
N GLY A 113 -3.95 10.39 10.53
CA GLY A 113 -4.54 9.48 11.51
C GLY A 113 -3.90 9.48 12.90
N TYR A 114 -2.76 10.16 13.08
CA TYR A 114 -2.00 10.14 14.36
C TYR A 114 -2.53 11.10 15.42
N ASP A 115 -3.49 11.93 15.08
CA ASP A 115 -4.30 12.74 15.97
C ASP A 115 -5.72 12.14 16.13
N ASP A 116 -5.80 10.85 16.38
CA ASP A 116 -7.03 10.07 16.40
C ASP A 116 -8.06 10.59 17.40
N LEU A 117 -9.31 10.71 16.94
CA LEU A 117 -10.40 11.24 17.72
C LEU A 117 -11.51 10.21 17.91
N TRP A 118 -11.95 9.57 16.82
CA TRP A 118 -13.04 8.62 16.83
C TRP A 118 -12.52 7.18 16.67
N TRP A 119 -12.95 6.29 17.58
CA TRP A 119 -12.52 4.89 17.58
C TRP A 119 -13.61 3.92 17.13
N PHE A 120 -14.91 4.26 17.30
CA PHE A 120 -16.02 3.36 16.99
C PHE A 120 -17.04 3.94 16.03
N ASN A 121 -17.42 5.22 16.16
CA ASN A 121 -18.65 5.72 15.58
C ASN A 121 -18.48 6.64 14.36
N ASP A 122 -17.27 7.04 14.02
CA ASP A 122 -17.01 7.88 12.84
C ASP A 122 -15.74 7.48 12.10
N TYR A 123 -15.92 7.02 10.88
CA TYR A 123 -14.88 6.58 9.96
C TYR A 123 -14.85 7.41 8.67
N ASN A 124 -15.34 8.65 8.70
CA ASN A 124 -15.15 9.62 7.62
C ASN A 124 -13.80 10.31 7.77
N SER A 125 -12.75 9.65 7.32
CA SER A 125 -11.37 10.11 7.41
C SER A 125 -10.91 10.86 6.15
N SER A 126 -9.69 11.39 6.16
CA SER A 126 -9.04 11.98 4.99
C SER A 126 -8.91 11.01 3.81
N PHE A 127 -8.89 9.71 4.07
CA PHE A 127 -8.72 8.66 3.06
C PHE A 127 -10.03 8.19 2.43
N GLY A 128 -11.18 8.55 3.01
CA GLY A 128 -12.49 8.17 2.53
C GLY A 128 -13.50 7.93 3.65
N ASN A 129 -14.73 7.59 3.29
CA ASN A 129 -15.78 7.29 4.24
C ASN A 129 -15.79 5.82 4.69
N GLU A 130 -16.60 5.51 5.72
CA GLU A 130 -16.71 4.17 6.29
C GLU A 130 -17.13 3.10 5.25
N ALA A 131 -18.06 3.41 4.36
CA ALA A 131 -18.50 2.46 3.34
C ALA A 131 -17.36 2.09 2.38
N GLN A 132 -16.53 3.06 2.00
CA GLN A 132 -15.35 2.85 1.16
C GLN A 132 -14.27 2.02 1.88
N LEU A 133 -14.03 2.31 3.17
CA LEU A 133 -13.10 1.53 3.99
C LEU A 133 -13.53 0.07 4.09
N ARG A 134 -14.80 -0.19 4.44
CA ARG A 134 -15.36 -1.55 4.54
C ARG A 134 -15.32 -2.29 3.22
N SER A 135 -15.64 -1.60 2.11
CA SER A 135 -15.55 -2.16 0.76
C SER A 135 -14.13 -2.60 0.44
N MET A 136 -13.15 -1.73 0.66
CA MET A 136 -11.73 -1.99 0.41
C MET A 136 -11.22 -3.19 1.23
N ILE A 137 -11.47 -3.21 2.56
CA ILE A 137 -11.02 -4.30 3.43
C ILE A 137 -11.64 -5.64 2.98
N ASN A 138 -12.93 -5.64 2.63
CA ASN A 138 -13.59 -6.84 2.13
C ASN A 138 -13.03 -7.31 0.79
N THR A 139 -12.78 -6.38 -0.15
CA THR A 139 -12.18 -6.69 -1.45
C THR A 139 -10.76 -7.25 -1.29
N PHE A 140 -9.94 -6.68 -0.41
CA PHE A 140 -8.62 -7.21 -0.07
C PHE A 140 -8.71 -8.63 0.51
N LYS A 141 -9.60 -8.84 1.47
CA LYS A 141 -9.84 -10.17 2.05
C LYS A 141 -10.24 -11.21 1.01
N GLN A 142 -11.13 -10.86 0.07
CA GLN A 142 -11.53 -11.74 -1.05
C GLN A 142 -10.37 -12.05 -2.00
N ALA A 143 -9.46 -11.10 -2.20
CA ALA A 143 -8.25 -11.28 -2.99
C ALA A 143 -7.14 -12.07 -2.26
N GLY A 144 -7.29 -12.34 -0.95
CA GLY A 144 -6.28 -13.02 -0.12
C GLY A 144 -5.23 -12.08 0.50
N LEU A 145 -5.47 -10.77 0.49
CA LEU A 145 -4.61 -9.75 1.08
C LEU A 145 -5.14 -9.37 2.48
N GLY A 146 -4.38 -9.62 3.53
CA GLY A 146 -4.73 -9.25 4.90
C GLY A 146 -4.47 -7.78 5.19
N THR A 147 -5.43 -7.08 5.82
CA THR A 147 -5.27 -5.66 6.16
C THR A 147 -4.82 -5.50 7.61
N ILE A 148 -3.75 -4.74 7.84
CA ILE A 148 -3.21 -4.38 9.16
C ILE A 148 -3.67 -2.97 9.50
N ALA A 149 -4.32 -2.80 10.65
CA ALA A 149 -4.72 -1.50 11.17
C ALA A 149 -3.54 -0.77 11.81
N ASP A 150 -3.42 0.52 11.57
CA ASP A 150 -2.59 1.40 12.39
C ASP A 150 -3.36 1.75 13.68
N VAL A 151 -2.81 1.40 14.83
CA VAL A 151 -3.45 1.51 16.14
C VAL A 151 -2.73 2.54 16.98
N VAL A 152 -3.35 3.70 17.14
CA VAL A 152 -2.84 4.82 17.92
C VAL A 152 -3.53 4.80 19.29
N ILE A 153 -2.87 4.25 20.31
CA ILE A 153 -3.42 4.11 21.66
C ILE A 153 -2.52 4.67 22.77
N ASN A 154 -1.34 5.17 22.39
CA ASN A 154 -0.50 5.90 23.35
C ASN A 154 -1.19 7.16 23.82
N HIS A 155 -1.80 7.88 22.90
CA HIS A 155 -2.43 9.18 23.11
C HIS A 155 -3.73 9.29 22.33
N ARG A 156 -4.54 10.30 22.66
CA ARG A 156 -5.79 10.59 21.96
C ARG A 156 -6.07 12.09 21.93
N ARG A 157 -6.66 12.55 20.81
CA ARG A 157 -7.08 13.94 20.63
C ARG A 157 -8.34 14.27 21.45
N ASN A 158 -8.43 15.52 21.89
CA ASN A 158 -9.59 16.09 22.57
C ASN A 158 -10.66 16.56 21.57
N VAL A 159 -11.91 16.67 22.05
CA VAL A 159 -13.04 17.22 21.26
C VAL A 159 -13.02 18.76 21.30
N SER A 160 -13.09 19.35 22.48
CA SER A 160 -13.26 20.79 22.66
C SER A 160 -12.48 21.41 23.82
N SER A 161 -12.06 20.61 24.77
CA SER A 161 -11.23 21.03 25.92
C SER A 161 -9.93 20.22 25.97
N TRP A 162 -9.08 20.48 26.97
CA TRP A 162 -7.83 19.72 27.13
C TRP A 162 -8.03 18.32 27.66
N VAL A 163 -9.22 17.94 28.13
CA VAL A 163 -9.41 16.72 28.92
C VAL A 163 -10.71 15.98 28.58
N ASP A 164 -11.41 16.37 27.50
CA ASP A 164 -12.63 15.74 27.03
C ASP A 164 -12.38 14.82 25.85
N PHE A 165 -13.12 13.72 25.78
CA PHE A 165 -13.05 12.74 24.71
C PHE A 165 -14.44 12.44 24.16
N PRO A 166 -14.56 11.92 22.93
CA PRO A 166 -15.85 11.50 22.39
C PRO A 166 -16.49 10.42 23.26
N LYS A 167 -17.80 10.54 23.43
CA LYS A 167 -18.62 9.45 23.95
C LYS A 167 -19.10 8.60 22.80
N GLU A 168 -18.72 7.33 22.79
CA GLU A 168 -18.94 6.42 21.70
C GLU A 168 -19.70 5.16 22.16
N SER A 169 -20.18 4.36 21.24
CA SER A 169 -20.88 3.12 21.56
C SER A 169 -20.61 2.02 20.54
N TRP A 170 -20.55 0.78 21.00
CA TRP A 170 -20.43 -0.41 20.18
C TRP A 170 -21.09 -1.60 20.88
N LYS A 171 -21.83 -2.43 20.15
CA LYS A 171 -22.58 -3.60 20.68
C LYS A 171 -23.47 -3.29 21.89
N GLY A 172 -24.02 -2.07 21.95
CA GLY A 172 -24.90 -1.64 23.04
C GLY A 172 -24.19 -1.12 24.30
N GLU A 173 -22.86 -1.19 24.34
CA GLU A 173 -22.04 -0.63 25.42
C GLU A 173 -21.59 0.80 25.08
N THR A 174 -21.34 1.60 26.12
CA THR A 174 -20.84 2.96 26.00
C THR A 174 -19.35 3.02 26.36
N TYR A 175 -18.60 3.73 25.57
CA TYR A 175 -17.15 3.94 25.71
C TYR A 175 -16.86 5.43 25.75
N GLU A 176 -16.38 5.93 26.90
CA GLU A 176 -16.05 7.32 27.12
C GLU A 176 -14.81 7.38 28.03
N MET A 177 -13.73 7.97 27.53
CA MET A 177 -12.57 8.28 28.34
C MET A 177 -12.84 9.57 29.10
N LEU A 178 -12.34 9.65 30.32
CA LEU A 178 -12.52 10.78 31.23
C LEU A 178 -11.19 11.48 31.46
N SER A 179 -11.22 12.66 32.03
CA SER A 179 -10.00 13.36 32.43
C SER A 179 -9.11 12.54 33.39
N THR A 180 -9.71 11.65 34.18
CA THR A 180 -9.00 10.70 35.05
C THR A 180 -8.33 9.54 34.34
N ASP A 181 -8.50 9.42 33.03
CA ASP A 181 -7.83 8.46 32.16
C ASP A 181 -6.56 9.04 31.47
N ILE A 182 -6.23 10.29 31.75
CA ILE A 182 -5.04 10.99 31.26
C ILE A 182 -3.93 10.88 32.30
N CYS A 183 -2.71 10.59 31.88
CA CYS A 183 -1.53 10.49 32.74
C CYS A 183 -1.28 11.78 33.56
N ALA A 184 -0.84 11.62 34.80
CA ALA A 184 -0.59 12.76 35.72
C ALA A 184 0.52 13.72 35.24
N ASN A 185 1.46 13.19 34.43
CA ASN A 185 2.60 13.92 33.87
C ASN A 185 2.41 14.29 32.41
N ASP A 186 1.21 14.13 31.84
CA ASP A 186 0.89 14.47 30.46
C ASP A 186 1.35 15.89 30.13
N ASP A 187 1.93 16.04 28.92
CA ASP A 187 2.51 17.32 28.44
C ASP A 187 3.47 17.98 29.44
N GLY A 188 4.35 17.16 30.06
CA GLY A 188 5.28 17.66 31.09
C GLY A 188 4.60 18.23 32.34
N GLY A 189 3.32 17.90 32.56
CA GLY A 189 2.48 18.37 33.67
C GLY A 189 1.67 19.63 33.37
N GLU A 190 1.72 20.18 32.15
CA GLU A 190 0.92 21.37 31.78
C GLU A 190 -0.58 21.02 31.75
N THR A 191 -0.96 19.83 31.30
CA THR A 191 -2.34 19.35 31.34
C THR A 191 -2.88 19.28 32.75
N LYS A 192 -2.07 18.86 33.75
CA LYS A 192 -2.46 18.84 35.15
C LYS A 192 -2.70 20.24 35.71
N LYS A 193 -1.86 21.20 35.34
CA LYS A 193 -2.03 22.61 35.76
C LYS A 193 -3.35 23.17 35.22
N TRP A 194 -3.59 22.97 33.91
CA TRP A 194 -4.82 23.39 33.25
C TRP A 194 -6.06 22.74 33.91
N ALA A 195 -6.02 21.40 34.07
CA ALA A 195 -7.10 20.62 34.67
C ALA A 195 -7.46 21.16 36.08
N THR A 196 -6.46 21.38 36.94
CA THR A 196 -6.65 21.91 38.30
C THR A 196 -7.30 23.30 38.29
N GLN A 197 -6.88 24.17 37.39
CA GLN A 197 -7.45 25.52 37.23
C GLN A 197 -8.91 25.51 36.76
N ASN A 198 -9.30 24.48 36.02
CA ASN A 198 -10.64 24.33 35.44
C ASN A 198 -11.52 23.32 36.21
N GLY A 199 -11.09 22.85 37.38
CA GLY A 199 -11.91 21.98 38.25
C GLY A 199 -11.93 20.50 37.83
N TYR A 200 -10.99 20.06 36.98
CA TYR A 200 -10.85 18.66 36.59
C TYR A 200 -9.73 17.97 37.38
N GLN A 201 -9.84 16.64 37.45
CA GLN A 201 -8.78 15.78 38.00
C GLN A 201 -8.24 14.88 36.91
N LEU A 202 -6.92 14.71 36.85
CA LEU A 202 -6.26 13.69 36.04
C LEU A 202 -6.06 12.41 36.83
N SER A 203 -5.60 11.35 36.18
CA SER A 203 -5.09 10.16 36.87
C SER A 203 -4.03 10.51 37.90
N ALA A 204 -3.91 9.70 38.96
CA ALA A 204 -2.79 9.77 39.88
C ALA A 204 -1.51 9.14 39.33
N ASN A 205 -1.60 8.37 38.25
CA ASN A 205 -0.50 7.63 37.64
C ASN A 205 0.27 8.50 36.66
N ASN A 206 1.57 8.38 36.66
CA ASN A 206 2.39 8.84 35.54
C ASN A 206 2.37 7.82 34.41
N ASP A 207 2.69 8.30 33.22
CA ASP A 207 2.97 7.49 32.07
C ASP A 207 3.96 6.37 32.40
N THR A 208 3.84 5.23 31.71
CA THR A 208 4.67 4.04 31.89
C THR A 208 5.80 3.93 30.87
N GLY A 209 5.90 4.87 29.96
CA GLY A 209 6.90 4.97 28.92
C GLY A 209 7.42 6.39 28.71
N GLU A 210 7.71 6.72 27.45
CA GLU A 210 8.18 8.05 27.05
C GLU A 210 6.98 8.97 26.78
N GLY A 211 6.85 10.07 27.51
CA GLY A 211 5.77 11.05 27.31
C GLY A 211 5.88 11.75 25.96
N TRP A 212 4.75 12.10 25.36
CA TRP A 212 4.65 12.87 24.13
C TRP A 212 3.71 14.07 24.31
N GLY A 213 4.18 15.27 23.96
CA GLY A 213 3.50 16.54 24.24
C GLY A 213 2.48 16.99 23.17
N GLY A 214 1.95 16.11 22.34
CA GLY A 214 1.04 16.49 21.24
C GLY A 214 -0.43 16.36 21.55
N MET A 215 -0.83 15.21 22.07
CA MET A 215 -2.20 14.82 22.44
C MET A 215 -2.22 14.44 23.92
N ARG A 216 -3.32 13.82 24.39
CA ARG A 216 -3.41 13.41 25.81
C ARG A 216 -2.90 11.99 25.96
N ASP A 217 -1.79 11.80 26.69
CA ASP A 217 -1.24 10.50 27.02
C ASP A 217 -2.23 9.71 27.89
N LEU A 218 -2.60 8.50 27.42
CA LEU A 218 -3.58 7.66 28.09
C LEU A 218 -2.96 6.86 29.23
N ASP A 219 -3.60 6.85 30.38
CA ASP A 219 -3.19 6.04 31.52
C ASP A 219 -3.56 4.57 31.34
N HIS A 220 -2.67 3.77 30.79
CA HIS A 220 -2.88 2.34 30.61
C HIS A 220 -3.05 1.54 31.90
N LYS A 221 -2.80 2.12 33.10
CA LYS A 221 -3.16 1.54 34.38
C LYS A 221 -4.64 1.70 34.68
N SER A 222 -5.35 2.64 34.05
CA SER A 222 -6.79 2.82 34.20
C SER A 222 -7.54 1.59 33.64
N GLU A 223 -8.42 1.01 34.45
CA GLU A 223 -9.30 -0.08 34.02
C GLU A 223 -10.24 0.39 32.89
N ASN A 224 -10.65 1.67 32.90
CA ASN A 224 -11.49 2.24 31.85
C ASN A 224 -10.72 2.31 30.51
N VAL A 225 -9.47 2.80 30.50
CA VAL A 225 -8.63 2.80 29.31
C VAL A 225 -8.45 1.39 28.78
N GLN A 226 -8.07 0.43 29.65
CA GLN A 226 -7.90 -0.96 29.22
C GLN A 226 -9.18 -1.54 28.63
N ARG A 227 -10.35 -1.30 29.25
CA ARG A 227 -11.65 -1.75 28.75
C ARG A 227 -11.94 -1.18 27.36
N ILE A 228 -11.72 0.12 27.19
CA ILE A 228 -12.00 0.82 25.92
C ILE A 228 -11.04 0.36 24.82
N VAL A 229 -9.74 0.27 25.10
CA VAL A 229 -8.74 -0.21 24.14
C VAL A 229 -9.04 -1.65 23.71
N LYS A 230 -9.34 -2.55 24.65
CA LYS A 230 -9.74 -3.94 24.30
C LYS A 230 -10.95 -3.97 23.37
N ALA A 231 -12.00 -3.21 23.71
CA ALA A 231 -13.18 -3.11 22.86
C ALA A 231 -12.87 -2.55 21.47
N TYR A 232 -12.00 -1.55 21.39
CA TYR A 232 -11.56 -0.96 20.13
C TYR A 232 -10.81 -1.98 19.25
N LEU A 233 -9.91 -2.76 19.83
CA LEU A 233 -9.19 -3.79 19.10
C LEU A 233 -10.12 -4.91 18.58
N HIS A 234 -11.09 -5.33 19.39
CA HIS A 234 -12.14 -6.23 18.93
C HIS A 234 -12.99 -5.63 17.83
N PHE A 235 -13.35 -4.35 17.92
CA PHE A 235 -14.09 -3.67 16.88
C PHE A 235 -13.31 -3.67 15.54
N LEU A 236 -12.01 -3.40 15.57
CA LEU A 236 -11.17 -3.45 14.36
C LEU A 236 -11.16 -4.85 13.73
N LEU A 237 -11.00 -5.90 14.53
CA LEU A 237 -10.93 -7.28 14.01
C LEU A 237 -12.29 -7.82 13.58
N GLU A 238 -13.32 -7.67 14.43
CA GLU A 238 -14.60 -8.34 14.27
C GLU A 238 -15.57 -7.56 13.38
N ASP A 239 -15.56 -6.23 13.47
CA ASP A 239 -16.51 -5.36 12.79
C ASP A 239 -15.96 -4.83 11.47
N LEU A 240 -14.74 -4.29 11.46
CA LEU A 240 -14.09 -3.77 10.26
C LEU A 240 -13.38 -4.85 9.45
N GLY A 241 -12.92 -5.95 10.08
CA GLY A 241 -12.35 -7.10 9.39
C GLY A 241 -10.84 -7.05 9.17
N TYR A 242 -10.10 -6.25 9.94
CA TYR A 242 -8.65 -6.30 9.98
C TYR A 242 -8.13 -7.67 10.46
N VAL A 243 -6.90 -8.03 10.08
CA VAL A 243 -6.26 -9.28 10.51
C VAL A 243 -5.19 -9.08 11.57
N GLY A 244 -4.81 -7.86 11.84
CA GLY A 244 -3.77 -7.53 12.80
C GLY A 244 -3.53 -6.04 12.96
N PHE A 245 -2.51 -5.72 13.74
CA PHE A 245 -2.24 -4.37 14.20
C PHE A 245 -0.77 -3.93 13.96
N ARG A 246 -0.60 -2.69 13.58
CA ARG A 246 0.63 -1.93 13.80
C ARG A 246 0.35 -0.96 14.93
N TYR A 247 1.00 -1.15 16.07
CA TYR A 247 0.90 -0.24 17.20
C TYR A 247 1.86 0.93 17.02
N ASP A 248 1.28 2.12 17.01
CA ASP A 248 2.00 3.39 16.96
C ASP A 248 2.70 3.68 18.28
N MET A 249 3.88 4.29 18.21
CA MET A 249 4.61 4.86 19.35
C MET A 249 4.61 3.98 20.62
N VAL A 250 4.95 2.69 20.48
CA VAL A 250 4.94 1.74 21.63
C VAL A 250 6.02 2.02 22.69
N LYS A 251 6.86 3.02 22.49
CA LYS A 251 7.74 3.56 23.53
C LYS A 251 6.99 4.34 24.61
N GLY A 252 5.80 4.83 24.29
CA GLY A 252 5.02 5.68 25.15
C GLY A 252 4.32 4.94 26.30
N TYR A 253 4.28 3.60 26.28
CA TYR A 253 3.70 2.81 27.35
C TYR A 253 4.41 1.47 27.53
N SER A 254 4.23 0.85 28.72
CA SER A 254 4.88 -0.43 29.02
C SER A 254 4.49 -1.54 28.04
N ALA A 255 5.47 -2.33 27.60
CA ALA A 255 5.28 -3.51 26.75
C ALA A 255 4.23 -4.49 27.30
N SER A 256 4.06 -4.54 28.62
CA SER A 256 3.06 -5.39 29.28
C SER A 256 1.61 -5.05 28.89
N TYR A 257 1.33 -3.82 28.46
CA TYR A 257 0.00 -3.46 27.96
C TYR A 257 -0.21 -3.93 26.54
N THR A 258 0.80 -3.87 25.67
CA THR A 258 0.70 -4.52 24.34
C THR A 258 0.44 -6.02 24.49
N LYS A 259 1.13 -6.68 25.43
CA LYS A 259 0.83 -8.08 25.78
C LYS A 259 -0.62 -8.27 26.20
N LEU A 260 -1.10 -7.48 27.19
CA LEU A 260 -2.47 -7.54 27.71
C LEU A 260 -3.52 -7.41 26.60
N TYR A 261 -3.32 -6.48 25.69
CA TYR A 261 -4.23 -6.22 24.58
C TYR A 261 -4.20 -7.32 23.52
N ASN A 262 -3.01 -7.83 23.18
CA ASN A 262 -2.87 -8.91 22.22
C ASN A 262 -3.40 -10.25 22.76
N GLU A 263 -3.22 -10.53 24.06
CA GLU A 263 -3.79 -11.72 24.70
C GLU A 263 -5.34 -11.71 24.72
N ASP A 264 -5.93 -10.53 24.81
CA ASP A 264 -7.39 -10.34 24.77
C ASP A 264 -7.90 -10.41 23.32
N ALA A 265 -7.42 -9.58 22.42
CA ALA A 265 -7.91 -9.45 21.05
C ALA A 265 -7.47 -10.57 20.11
N LYS A 266 -6.32 -11.22 20.37
CA LYS A 266 -5.74 -12.33 19.59
C LYS A 266 -5.60 -12.04 18.09
N PRO A 267 -4.92 -10.95 17.69
CA PRO A 267 -4.68 -10.68 16.29
C PRO A 267 -3.81 -11.77 15.65
N GLN A 268 -3.97 -12.00 14.34
CA GLN A 268 -3.06 -12.90 13.60
C GLN A 268 -1.65 -12.32 13.48
N PHE A 269 -1.56 -11.01 13.38
CA PHE A 269 -0.31 -10.26 13.24
C PHE A 269 -0.30 -9.06 14.18
N SER A 270 0.84 -8.82 14.82
CA SER A 270 1.07 -7.64 15.66
C SER A 270 2.50 -7.15 15.48
N VAL A 271 2.66 -5.88 15.16
CA VAL A 271 3.97 -5.23 15.04
C VAL A 271 3.96 -3.88 15.74
N GLY A 272 4.98 -3.61 16.56
CA GLY A 272 5.12 -2.33 17.27
C GLY A 272 6.16 -1.43 16.61
N GLU A 273 5.89 -0.14 16.64
CA GLU A 273 6.86 0.89 16.32
C GLU A 273 7.66 1.25 17.57
N TYR A 274 8.79 0.60 17.76
CA TYR A 274 9.75 0.94 18.81
C TYR A 274 11.00 1.57 18.17
N TRP A 275 11.00 2.85 17.97
CA TRP A 275 12.07 3.57 17.26
C TRP A 275 13.30 3.77 18.15
N ASP A 276 14.18 2.76 18.20
CA ASP A 276 15.39 2.80 19.04
C ASP A 276 16.44 1.79 18.54
N GLY A 277 17.49 1.57 19.33
CA GLY A 277 18.49 0.51 19.13
C GLY A 277 17.91 -0.89 19.35
N SER A 278 18.45 -1.89 18.65
CA SER A 278 17.93 -3.27 18.66
C SER A 278 17.89 -3.91 20.05
N SER A 279 18.80 -3.53 20.96
CA SER A 279 18.79 -4.05 22.33
C SER A 279 17.52 -3.63 23.10
N LYS A 280 17.03 -2.39 22.88
CA LYS A 280 15.79 -1.93 23.45
C LYS A 280 14.57 -2.52 22.74
N ILE A 281 14.62 -2.62 21.40
CA ILE A 281 13.56 -3.25 20.62
C ILE A 281 13.37 -4.71 21.04
N SER A 282 14.45 -5.49 21.16
CA SER A 282 14.36 -6.89 21.63
C SER A 282 13.87 -7.00 23.07
N GLY A 283 14.27 -6.06 23.94
CA GLY A 283 13.73 -5.96 25.30
C GLY A 283 12.23 -5.66 25.34
N TRP A 284 11.72 -4.83 24.42
CA TRP A 284 10.30 -4.58 24.28
C TRP A 284 9.56 -5.83 23.75
N ILE A 285 10.10 -6.52 22.72
CA ILE A 285 9.53 -7.79 22.23
C ILE A 285 9.42 -8.82 23.37
N ASP A 286 10.47 -8.96 24.19
CA ASP A 286 10.43 -9.84 25.36
C ASP A 286 9.43 -9.37 26.41
N GLY A 287 9.30 -8.07 26.63
CA GLY A 287 8.30 -7.46 27.53
C GLY A 287 6.85 -7.70 27.08
N THR A 288 6.62 -7.90 25.78
CA THR A 288 5.32 -8.36 25.26
C THR A 288 5.13 -9.87 25.38
N GLU A 289 6.10 -10.61 25.95
CA GLU A 289 6.17 -12.08 25.90
C GLU A 289 6.07 -12.62 24.47
N LYS A 290 6.62 -11.88 23.52
CA LYS A 290 6.63 -12.23 22.08
C LYS A 290 5.24 -12.30 21.44
N THR A 291 4.25 -11.63 22.02
CA THR A 291 2.92 -11.45 21.40
C THR A 291 2.93 -10.40 20.29
N SER A 292 4.05 -9.68 20.10
CA SER A 292 4.24 -8.72 19.03
C SER A 292 5.64 -8.81 18.42
N ALA A 293 5.74 -8.60 17.11
CA ALA A 293 6.96 -8.26 16.39
C ALA A 293 7.25 -6.75 16.53
N ALA A 294 8.38 -6.30 15.99
CA ALA A 294 8.72 -4.89 15.91
C ALA A 294 9.40 -4.55 14.57
N PHE A 295 9.32 -3.28 14.16
CA PHE A 295 10.09 -2.78 13.02
C PHE A 295 11.59 -2.78 13.31
N ASP A 296 12.39 -3.30 12.36
CA ASP A 296 13.86 -3.35 12.46
C ASP A 296 14.48 -2.04 11.93
N PHE A 297 14.48 -1.00 12.76
CA PHE A 297 15.06 0.29 12.43
C PHE A 297 16.57 0.20 12.10
N GLN A 298 17.27 -0.74 12.73
CA GLN A 298 18.71 -0.88 12.48
C GLN A 298 19.00 -1.49 11.11
N PHE A 299 18.11 -2.34 10.58
CA PHE A 299 18.17 -2.82 9.20
C PHE A 299 18.10 -1.66 8.19
N LYS A 300 17.13 -0.74 8.38
CA LYS A 300 17.04 0.48 7.58
C LYS A 300 18.31 1.31 7.64
N TYR A 301 18.84 1.55 8.83
CA TYR A 301 19.98 2.43 9.00
C TYR A 301 21.28 1.88 8.43
N VAL A 302 21.54 0.57 8.54
CA VAL A 302 22.73 -0.02 7.90
C VAL A 302 22.63 0.02 6.37
N LEU A 303 21.43 -0.15 5.79
CA LEU A 303 21.19 0.03 4.36
C LEU A 303 21.40 1.48 3.92
N ARG A 304 20.79 2.44 4.61
CA ARG A 304 21.02 3.87 4.33
C ARG A 304 22.49 4.23 4.40
N ASN A 305 23.20 3.77 5.43
CA ASN A 305 24.65 4.02 5.55
C ASN A 305 25.45 3.41 4.39
N ALA A 306 25.08 2.22 3.93
CA ALA A 306 25.74 1.57 2.80
C ALA A 306 25.51 2.35 1.49
N THR A 307 24.28 2.76 1.22
CA THR A 307 23.92 3.50 0.00
C THR A 307 24.49 4.92 0.01
N ASP A 308 24.34 5.68 1.09
CA ASP A 308 24.80 7.05 1.19
C ASP A 308 26.33 7.18 1.04
N ARG A 309 27.06 6.23 1.62
CA ARG A 309 28.54 6.18 1.59
C ARG A 309 29.09 5.46 0.37
N GLN A 310 28.26 4.73 -0.40
CA GLN A 310 28.70 3.80 -1.44
C GLN A 310 29.74 2.78 -0.92
N ASP A 311 29.60 2.42 0.35
CA ASP A 311 30.37 1.41 1.04
C ASP A 311 29.42 0.29 1.53
N TRP A 312 29.31 -0.75 0.71
CA TRP A 312 28.36 -1.83 0.94
C TRP A 312 28.77 -2.74 2.11
N SER A 313 30.01 -2.59 2.65
CA SER A 313 30.40 -3.29 3.87
C SER A 313 29.59 -2.91 5.10
N TYR A 314 28.86 -1.75 5.07
CA TYR A 314 27.97 -1.34 6.15
C TYR A 314 26.81 -2.31 6.40
N LEU A 315 26.44 -3.13 5.43
CA LEU A 315 25.44 -4.20 5.61
C LEU A 315 25.88 -5.31 6.59
N ASN A 316 27.17 -5.35 6.95
CA ASN A 316 27.71 -6.21 7.99
C ASN A 316 28.39 -5.41 9.11
N LYS A 317 27.81 -4.28 9.48
CA LYS A 317 28.27 -3.42 10.58
C LYS A 317 27.11 -3.10 11.51
N GLN A 318 27.45 -2.63 12.68
CA GLN A 318 26.50 -2.01 13.60
C GLN A 318 26.19 -0.58 13.15
N ASN A 319 24.97 -0.12 13.44
CA ASN A 319 24.63 1.29 13.47
C ASN A 319 24.50 1.72 14.95
N ASP A 320 25.27 2.71 15.37
CA ASP A 320 25.26 3.22 16.75
C ASP A 320 25.38 2.11 17.81
N GLY A 321 26.29 1.15 17.57
CA GLY A 321 26.52 0.01 18.47
C GLY A 321 25.47 -1.10 18.42
N ASN A 322 24.49 -1.02 17.51
CA ASN A 322 23.40 -1.98 17.37
C ASN A 322 23.44 -2.73 16.04
N TRP A 323 23.33 -4.06 16.08
CA TRP A 323 23.09 -4.90 14.91
C TRP A 323 21.61 -4.88 14.53
N PRO A 324 21.23 -5.03 13.24
CA PRO A 324 19.84 -5.31 12.86
C PRO A 324 19.25 -6.50 13.63
N LEU A 325 17.95 -6.48 13.93
CA LEU A 325 17.25 -7.60 14.60
C LEU A 325 17.39 -8.92 13.82
N VAL A 326 17.38 -8.85 12.48
CA VAL A 326 17.57 -10.04 11.62
C VAL A 326 18.98 -10.59 11.67
N SER A 327 19.96 -9.83 12.15
CA SER A 327 21.37 -10.20 12.12
C SER A 327 21.65 -11.40 13.02
N THR A 328 22.47 -12.33 12.52
CA THR A 328 23.04 -13.42 13.33
C THR A 328 23.86 -12.87 14.49
N ASN A 329 24.44 -11.67 14.34
CA ASN A 329 25.23 -11.01 15.37
C ASN A 329 24.37 -10.35 16.47
N HIS A 330 23.05 -10.20 16.27
CA HIS A 330 22.12 -9.79 17.30
C HIS A 330 21.57 -11.03 18.01
N GLN A 331 22.03 -11.30 19.21
CA GLN A 331 21.58 -12.40 20.07
C GLN A 331 21.41 -13.75 19.31
N SER A 332 22.41 -14.09 18.48
CA SER A 332 22.43 -15.32 17.67
C SER A 332 21.26 -15.46 16.68
N GLY A 333 20.62 -14.34 16.29
CA GLY A 333 19.49 -14.32 15.34
C GLY A 333 18.14 -14.73 15.96
N ASN A 334 18.01 -14.80 17.29
CA ASN A 334 16.80 -15.24 17.98
C ASN A 334 15.59 -14.32 17.79
N TYR A 335 15.80 -13.08 17.32
CA TYR A 335 14.72 -12.11 17.05
C TYR A 335 14.35 -12.01 15.58
N ARG A 336 14.95 -12.79 14.70
CA ARG A 336 14.70 -12.77 13.26
C ARG A 336 13.23 -12.98 12.91
N GLN A 337 12.57 -13.91 13.61
CA GLN A 337 11.14 -14.17 13.47
C GLN A 337 10.29 -12.91 13.70
N TYR A 338 10.68 -12.07 14.66
CA TYR A 338 9.94 -10.89 15.11
C TYR A 338 10.43 -9.59 14.45
N ALA A 339 11.30 -9.68 13.44
CA ALA A 339 11.80 -8.53 12.73
C ALA A 339 10.93 -8.22 11.51
N VAL A 340 10.19 -7.13 11.55
CA VAL A 340 9.57 -6.55 10.36
C VAL A 340 10.58 -5.57 9.75
N THR A 341 11.21 -6.00 8.65
CA THR A 341 12.28 -5.24 8.00
C THR A 341 11.71 -4.23 7.00
N PHE A 342 12.36 -3.08 6.86
CA PHE A 342 11.96 -2.05 5.91
C PHE A 342 13.17 -1.20 5.50
N VAL A 343 13.04 -0.43 4.43
CA VAL A 343 14.09 0.48 3.93
C VAL A 343 13.67 1.95 3.97
N GLU A 344 12.38 2.21 3.92
CA GLU A 344 11.78 3.54 4.02
C GLU A 344 10.36 3.43 4.57
N ASN A 345 9.86 4.49 5.23
CA ASN A 345 8.49 4.62 5.67
C ASN A 345 8.04 6.10 5.62
N HIS A 346 6.80 6.36 5.99
CA HIS A 346 6.17 7.69 5.98
C HIS A 346 6.80 8.72 6.94
N ASP A 347 7.58 8.27 7.95
CA ASP A 347 8.27 9.15 8.90
C ASP A 347 9.70 9.45 8.50
N THR A 348 10.30 8.59 7.68
CA THR A 348 11.72 8.71 7.30
C THR A 348 11.92 9.21 5.89
N GLU A 349 10.88 9.24 5.05
CA GLU A 349 10.93 9.77 3.69
C GLU A 349 11.20 11.28 3.63
N VAL A 350 11.44 11.79 2.43
CA VAL A 350 11.37 13.22 2.16
C VAL A 350 9.91 13.59 1.93
N ARG A 351 9.33 14.39 2.83
CA ARG A 351 7.94 14.86 2.76
C ARG A 351 7.76 15.99 1.74
N PRO A 352 6.53 16.31 1.33
CA PRO A 352 6.27 17.39 0.37
C PRO A 352 6.79 18.76 0.81
N ASP A 353 6.80 19.05 2.10
CA ASP A 353 7.35 20.28 2.69
C ASP A 353 8.89 20.31 2.75
N GLY A 354 9.55 19.25 2.27
CA GLY A 354 11.01 19.08 2.30
C GLY A 354 11.56 18.56 3.63
N SER A 355 10.73 18.40 4.65
CA SER A 355 11.15 17.77 5.90
C SER A 355 11.48 16.29 5.70
N SER A 356 12.40 15.76 6.51
CA SER A 356 12.78 14.35 6.43
C SER A 356 13.51 13.90 7.68
N ASN A 357 13.42 12.61 8.00
CA ASN A 357 14.13 12.02 9.13
C ASN A 357 14.97 10.79 8.71
N GLY A 358 16.08 11.07 8.04
CA GLY A 358 17.02 10.05 7.60
C GLY A 358 16.56 9.22 6.40
N PRO A 359 16.09 9.85 5.30
CA PRO A 359 15.55 9.17 4.14
C PRO A 359 16.60 8.35 3.38
N LEU A 360 16.13 7.37 2.62
CA LEU A 360 16.94 6.66 1.65
C LEU A 360 17.05 7.53 0.37
N LYS A 361 18.27 8.04 0.08
CA LYS A 361 18.51 9.01 -0.99
C LYS A 361 18.97 8.40 -2.31
N LYS A 362 19.51 7.18 -2.28
CA LYS A 362 20.16 6.53 -3.42
C LYS A 362 19.89 5.03 -3.39
N ASP A 363 20.09 4.39 -4.56
CA ASP A 363 20.08 2.94 -4.69
C ASP A 363 18.80 2.26 -4.13
N THR A 364 17.66 2.96 -4.24
CA THR A 364 16.36 2.50 -3.70
C THR A 364 16.03 1.09 -4.15
N LEU A 365 16.30 0.78 -5.42
CA LEU A 365 16.00 -0.54 -5.96
C LEU A 365 16.95 -1.61 -5.41
N ALA A 366 18.25 -1.30 -5.25
CA ALA A 366 19.22 -2.22 -4.62
C ALA A 366 18.91 -2.45 -3.13
N ALA A 367 18.44 -1.41 -2.43
CA ALA A 367 18.01 -1.54 -1.04
C ALA A 367 16.78 -2.45 -0.91
N ASN A 368 15.78 -2.32 -1.79
CA ASN A 368 14.63 -3.22 -1.84
C ASN A 368 15.03 -4.65 -2.27
N ALA A 369 16.02 -4.80 -3.16
CA ALA A 369 16.56 -6.10 -3.50
C ALA A 369 17.20 -6.79 -2.27
N PHE A 370 17.96 -6.07 -1.46
CA PHE A 370 18.48 -6.62 -0.23
C PHE A 370 17.36 -6.94 0.78
N LEU A 371 16.42 -6.03 0.98
CA LEU A 371 15.24 -6.22 1.83
C LEU A 371 14.51 -7.52 1.50
N LEU A 372 14.15 -7.72 0.23
CA LEU A 372 13.31 -8.83 -0.22
C LEU A 372 14.06 -10.17 -0.26
N ALA A 373 15.38 -10.16 -0.32
CA ALA A 373 16.19 -11.38 -0.24
C ALA A 373 16.41 -11.87 1.19
N MET A 374 16.54 -10.94 2.16
CA MET A 374 16.93 -11.28 3.54
C MET A 374 15.77 -11.90 4.34
N PRO A 375 16.09 -12.67 5.43
CA PRO A 375 15.07 -13.12 6.39
C PRO A 375 14.40 -11.94 7.12
N GLY A 376 13.46 -12.23 8.01
CA GLY A 376 12.52 -11.27 8.55
C GLY A 376 11.28 -11.14 7.65
N THR A 377 10.29 -10.36 8.07
CA THR A 377 9.13 -10.04 7.24
C THR A 377 9.37 -8.70 6.55
N PRO A 378 9.60 -8.68 5.23
CA PRO A 378 9.85 -7.42 4.54
C PRO A 378 8.56 -6.59 4.41
N CYS A 379 8.67 -5.30 4.72
CA CYS A 379 7.65 -4.28 4.51
C CYS A 379 8.13 -3.33 3.41
N VAL A 380 7.46 -3.36 2.26
CA VAL A 380 7.76 -2.50 1.12
C VAL A 380 7.01 -1.18 1.27
N PHE A 381 7.66 -0.07 0.97
CA PHE A 381 7.06 1.26 1.04
C PHE A 381 6.30 1.59 -0.25
N LEU A 382 5.10 2.19 -0.15
CA LEU A 382 4.22 2.43 -1.29
C LEU A 382 4.89 3.23 -2.43
N LYS A 383 5.64 4.29 -2.13
CA LYS A 383 6.36 5.06 -3.17
C LYS A 383 7.40 4.21 -3.91
N HIS A 384 8.06 3.27 -3.22
CA HIS A 384 9.01 2.35 -3.86
C HIS A 384 8.26 1.36 -4.76
N TRP A 385 7.13 0.82 -4.29
CA TRP A 385 6.26 -0.03 -5.09
C TRP A 385 5.77 0.68 -6.36
N GLN A 386 5.29 1.90 -6.25
CA GLN A 386 4.81 2.69 -7.38
C GLN A 386 5.92 2.96 -8.40
N ALA A 387 7.14 3.28 -7.92
CA ALA A 387 8.27 3.62 -8.78
C ALA A 387 8.93 2.40 -9.46
N TYR A 388 8.90 1.22 -8.82
CA TYR A 388 9.67 0.03 -9.23
C TYR A 388 8.83 -1.24 -9.20
N LYS A 389 7.55 -1.14 -9.53
CA LYS A 389 6.59 -2.24 -9.44
C LYS A 389 7.06 -3.52 -10.18
N PRO A 390 7.51 -3.48 -11.45
CA PRO A 390 7.93 -4.68 -12.17
C PRO A 390 9.11 -5.41 -11.52
N GLU A 391 10.10 -4.66 -11.02
CA GLU A 391 11.30 -5.20 -10.39
C GLU A 391 10.98 -5.79 -9.02
N ILE A 392 10.19 -5.06 -8.20
CA ILE A 392 9.77 -5.52 -6.87
C ILE A 392 8.93 -6.79 -6.98
N LYS A 393 8.00 -6.87 -7.94
CA LYS A 393 7.25 -8.09 -8.23
C LYS A 393 8.17 -9.28 -8.52
N ALA A 394 9.16 -9.09 -9.38
CA ALA A 394 10.10 -10.16 -9.72
C ALA A 394 10.96 -10.59 -8.52
N MET A 395 11.38 -9.65 -7.67
CA MET A 395 12.12 -9.95 -6.43
C MET A 395 11.27 -10.74 -5.43
N ILE A 396 10.00 -10.37 -5.25
CA ILE A 396 9.04 -11.10 -4.39
C ILE A 396 8.84 -12.53 -4.91
N GLU A 397 8.71 -12.71 -6.22
CA GLU A 397 8.60 -14.04 -6.83
C GLU A 397 9.85 -14.89 -6.62
N ALA A 398 11.05 -14.28 -6.69
CA ALA A 398 12.29 -14.97 -6.39
C ALA A 398 12.36 -15.42 -4.92
N ARG A 399 11.95 -14.54 -3.98
CA ARG A 399 11.81 -14.85 -2.55
C ARG A 399 10.86 -16.03 -2.34
N LYS A 400 9.67 -15.99 -2.93
CA LYS A 400 8.64 -17.04 -2.82
C LYS A 400 9.15 -18.36 -3.41
N LEU A 401 9.79 -18.34 -4.58
CA LEU A 401 10.35 -19.54 -5.23
C LEU A 401 11.47 -20.17 -4.41
N ALA A 402 12.37 -19.36 -3.84
CA ALA A 402 13.44 -19.84 -2.94
C ALA A 402 12.92 -20.32 -1.57
N GLY A 403 11.65 -20.02 -1.24
CA GLY A 403 11.02 -20.39 0.03
C GLY A 403 11.58 -19.62 1.23
N ILE A 404 12.02 -18.37 1.02
CA ILE A 404 12.58 -17.54 2.09
C ILE A 404 11.50 -17.11 3.06
N THR A 405 11.74 -17.28 4.35
CA THR A 405 10.83 -16.95 5.45
C THR A 405 11.48 -15.97 6.43
N ASN A 406 10.71 -15.54 7.42
CA ASN A 406 11.24 -14.69 8.50
C ASN A 406 12.26 -15.39 9.39
N THR A 407 12.35 -16.74 9.37
CA THR A 407 13.31 -17.51 10.15
C THR A 407 14.45 -18.09 9.31
N SER A 408 14.49 -17.85 8.01
CA SER A 408 15.52 -18.33 7.10
C SER A 408 16.92 -17.98 7.60
N SER A 409 17.88 -18.86 7.35
CA SER A 409 19.28 -18.62 7.63
C SER A 409 19.94 -17.83 6.49
N TYR A 410 21.05 -17.17 6.77
CA TYR A 410 21.87 -16.56 5.73
C TYR A 410 23.36 -16.62 6.08
N SER A 411 24.19 -16.62 5.06
CA SER A 411 25.62 -16.58 5.17
C SER A 411 26.22 -15.54 4.24
N ARG A 412 27.28 -14.89 4.70
CA ARG A 412 28.00 -13.93 3.87
C ARG A 412 28.76 -14.65 2.76
N TYR A 413 28.52 -14.23 1.52
CA TYR A 413 29.22 -14.75 0.33
C TYR A 413 30.36 -13.84 -0.11
N SER A 414 30.28 -12.52 0.12
CA SER A 414 31.33 -11.56 -0.21
C SER A 414 32.52 -11.66 0.76
N SER A 415 33.72 -11.26 0.29
CA SER A 415 34.93 -11.17 1.13
C SER A 415 34.73 -10.18 2.29
N PRO A 416 35.32 -10.41 3.46
CA PRO A 416 35.11 -9.60 4.66
C PRO A 416 35.36 -8.10 4.53
N ASN A 417 36.35 -7.70 3.74
CA ASN A 417 36.75 -6.30 3.58
C ASN A 417 36.24 -5.66 2.28
N MET A 418 35.31 -6.31 1.58
CA MET A 418 34.77 -5.80 0.32
C MET A 418 33.82 -4.61 0.57
N THR A 419 34.13 -3.45 0.02
CA THR A 419 33.33 -2.23 0.12
C THR A 419 32.52 -1.96 -1.14
N ALA A 420 33.01 -2.42 -2.31
CA ALA A 420 32.39 -2.16 -3.59
C ALA A 420 31.04 -2.87 -3.78
N TYR A 421 30.85 -4.01 -3.15
CA TYR A 421 29.61 -4.78 -3.16
C TYR A 421 29.46 -5.59 -1.87
N TYR A 422 28.24 -6.07 -1.63
CA TYR A 422 27.94 -7.01 -0.56
C TYR A 422 27.09 -8.15 -1.09
N ALA A 423 27.32 -9.37 -0.62
CA ALA A 423 26.58 -10.54 -1.06
C ALA A 423 26.32 -11.53 0.07
N ASN A 424 25.09 -12.06 0.11
CA ASN A 424 24.65 -13.10 1.04
C ASN A 424 23.99 -14.24 0.27
N THR A 425 24.20 -15.48 0.72
CA THR A 425 23.34 -16.62 0.41
C THR A 425 22.27 -16.76 1.49
N ILE A 426 21.04 -17.07 1.09
CA ILE A 426 19.92 -17.30 1.99
C ILE A 426 19.42 -18.73 1.77
N ASP A 427 19.42 -19.55 2.84
CA ASP A 427 19.09 -20.99 2.85
C ASP A 427 19.78 -21.79 1.74
N ASP A 428 20.97 -21.34 1.29
CA ASP A 428 21.73 -21.89 0.16
C ASP A 428 20.92 -22.01 -1.15
N LYS A 429 19.83 -21.25 -1.29
CA LYS A 429 18.90 -21.25 -2.45
C LYS A 429 18.90 -19.95 -3.22
N LEU A 430 19.01 -18.81 -2.53
CA LEU A 430 19.04 -17.47 -3.12
C LEU A 430 20.35 -16.78 -2.78
N LEU A 431 21.04 -16.26 -3.78
CA LEU A 431 22.19 -15.38 -3.60
C LEU A 431 21.81 -13.98 -4.05
N VAL A 432 21.89 -13.02 -3.14
CA VAL A 432 21.73 -11.59 -3.42
C VAL A 432 23.07 -10.89 -3.44
N VAL A 433 23.28 -10.06 -4.47
CA VAL A 433 24.44 -9.18 -4.60
C VAL A 433 23.93 -7.76 -4.72
N VAL A 434 24.45 -6.84 -3.89
CA VAL A 434 24.13 -5.40 -3.96
C VAL A 434 25.40 -4.57 -4.04
N GLY A 435 25.32 -3.42 -4.71
CA GLY A 435 26.47 -2.57 -5.03
C GLY A 435 27.00 -2.85 -6.44
N ASN A 436 28.31 -2.69 -6.64
CA ASN A 436 28.93 -2.91 -7.96
C ASN A 436 28.98 -4.42 -8.29
N THR A 437 27.88 -4.91 -8.89
CA THR A 437 27.71 -6.33 -9.25
C THR A 437 28.74 -6.84 -10.28
N SER A 438 29.39 -5.96 -11.05
CA SER A 438 30.42 -6.36 -12.02
C SER A 438 31.73 -6.82 -11.34
N ARG A 439 31.89 -6.54 -10.07
CA ARG A 439 33.05 -6.97 -9.26
C ARG A 439 32.89 -8.39 -8.68
N MET A 440 31.76 -9.04 -8.93
CA MET A 440 31.44 -10.33 -8.35
C MET A 440 30.82 -11.23 -9.43
N THR A 441 31.47 -12.37 -9.65
CA THR A 441 30.96 -13.42 -10.55
C THR A 441 30.82 -14.69 -9.72
N PRO A 442 29.58 -15.12 -9.39
CA PRO A 442 29.36 -16.41 -8.73
C PRO A 442 29.78 -17.58 -9.64
N GLU A 443 30.07 -18.71 -9.03
CA GLU A 443 30.40 -19.93 -9.75
C GLU A 443 29.18 -20.40 -10.58
N GLU A 444 29.31 -20.40 -11.90
CA GLU A 444 28.22 -20.73 -12.84
C GLU A 444 27.70 -22.18 -12.69
N ASN A 445 28.53 -23.09 -12.18
CA ASN A 445 28.11 -24.46 -11.87
C ASN A 445 27.26 -24.56 -10.60
N GLN A 446 27.19 -23.51 -9.76
CA GLN A 446 26.39 -23.46 -8.54
C GLN A 446 25.21 -22.51 -8.66
N TRP A 447 25.36 -21.40 -9.38
CA TRP A 447 24.42 -20.28 -9.39
C TRP A 447 24.00 -19.83 -10.77
N THR A 448 22.71 -19.74 -11.01
CA THR A 448 22.13 -19.15 -12.22
C THR A 448 21.59 -17.75 -11.93
N LYS A 449 22.06 -16.74 -12.68
CA LYS A 449 21.52 -15.38 -12.59
C LYS A 449 20.09 -15.34 -13.09
N ILE A 450 19.18 -14.79 -12.29
CA ILE A 450 17.74 -14.71 -12.61
C ILE A 450 17.23 -13.27 -12.74
N LEU A 451 17.80 -12.32 -11.98
CA LEU A 451 17.46 -10.91 -12.03
C LEU A 451 18.72 -10.06 -11.91
N SER A 452 18.71 -8.89 -12.55
CA SER A 452 19.74 -7.88 -12.33
C SER A 452 19.22 -6.50 -12.72
N GLY A 453 19.78 -5.47 -12.08
CA GLY A 453 19.52 -4.07 -12.34
C GLY A 453 20.63 -3.21 -11.79
N TYR A 454 20.36 -1.91 -11.67
CA TYR A 454 21.34 -0.98 -11.12
C TYR A 454 21.66 -1.34 -9.66
N HIS A 455 22.90 -1.70 -9.41
CA HIS A 455 23.47 -2.07 -8.12
C HIS A 455 22.80 -3.27 -7.44
N TYR A 456 22.18 -4.20 -8.19
CA TYR A 456 21.73 -5.47 -7.64
C TYR A 456 21.76 -6.62 -8.65
N ALA A 457 21.88 -7.83 -8.15
CA ALA A 457 21.65 -9.08 -8.89
C ALA A 457 21.17 -10.19 -7.96
N TYR A 458 20.27 -11.03 -8.47
CA TYR A 458 19.80 -12.26 -7.83
C TYR A 458 20.23 -13.48 -8.62
N TYR A 459 20.59 -14.52 -7.88
CA TYR A 459 20.91 -15.83 -8.44
C TYR A 459 20.17 -16.90 -7.63
N LEU A 460 19.67 -17.91 -8.33
CA LEU A 460 19.15 -19.12 -7.69
C LEU A 460 20.19 -20.24 -7.78
N ALA A 461 20.21 -21.07 -6.74
CA ALA A 461 21.08 -22.25 -6.71
C ALA A 461 20.66 -23.25 -7.80
N ASN A 462 21.59 -23.74 -8.59
CA ASN A 462 21.35 -24.71 -9.64
C ASN A 462 20.76 -26.03 -9.12
N SER A 463 21.04 -26.35 -7.85
CA SER A 463 20.49 -27.51 -7.14
C SER A 463 18.96 -27.44 -6.94
N MET A 464 18.34 -26.29 -7.16
CA MET A 464 16.87 -26.16 -7.12
C MET A 464 16.18 -26.84 -8.32
N GLU A 465 16.89 -27.04 -9.41
CA GLU A 465 16.37 -27.64 -10.65
C GLU A 465 14.98 -27.15 -11.02
N THR A 466 14.85 -25.85 -11.33
CA THR A 466 13.58 -25.18 -11.54
C THR A 466 13.60 -24.29 -12.78
N ALA A 467 12.40 -23.91 -13.25
CA ALA A 467 12.24 -22.86 -14.23
C ALA A 467 12.16 -21.49 -13.51
N TRP A 468 12.50 -20.44 -14.24
CA TRP A 468 12.32 -19.06 -13.85
C TRP A 468 11.72 -18.22 -14.97
N ALA A 469 10.90 -17.23 -14.62
CA ALA A 469 10.38 -16.18 -15.50
C ALA A 469 10.66 -14.82 -14.86
N ASN A 470 11.28 -13.90 -15.57
CA ASN A 470 11.81 -12.64 -15.04
C ASN A 470 10.74 -11.56 -14.74
N LYS A 471 9.48 -11.87 -14.93
CA LYS A 471 8.34 -11.00 -14.60
C LYS A 471 7.45 -11.68 -13.56
N GLY A 472 6.98 -10.91 -12.59
CA GLY A 472 6.00 -11.35 -11.61
C GLY A 472 4.57 -11.26 -12.13
N SER A 473 3.65 -12.01 -11.50
CA SER A 473 2.21 -11.97 -11.79
C SER A 473 1.62 -10.58 -11.56
N GLY A 474 0.52 -10.26 -12.24
CA GLY A 474 -0.25 -9.05 -12.01
C GLY A 474 -0.90 -8.44 -13.24
N ASP A 475 -1.47 -7.26 -13.06
CA ASP A 475 -2.15 -6.52 -14.10
C ASP A 475 -1.15 -5.78 -15.00
N PHE A 476 -1.50 -5.62 -16.28
CA PHE A 476 -0.72 -4.85 -17.25
C PHE A 476 -1.62 -4.20 -18.29
N THR A 477 -1.15 -3.09 -18.88
CA THR A 477 -1.87 -2.30 -19.90
C THR A 477 -1.16 -2.29 -21.24
N GLU A 478 0.13 -2.60 -21.28
CA GLU A 478 0.95 -2.63 -22.49
C GLU A 478 1.66 -3.98 -22.63
N ALA A 479 1.78 -4.47 -23.86
CA ALA A 479 2.47 -5.72 -24.15
C ALA A 479 3.94 -5.68 -23.74
N PHE A 480 4.44 -6.78 -23.18
CA PHE A 480 5.82 -6.90 -22.70
C PHE A 480 6.39 -8.30 -22.95
N ASP A 481 7.69 -8.42 -22.81
CA ASP A 481 8.40 -9.68 -22.96
C ASP A 481 8.74 -10.30 -21.61
N VAL A 482 8.58 -11.63 -21.52
CA VAL A 482 8.99 -12.46 -20.38
C VAL A 482 10.15 -13.34 -20.82
N VAL A 483 11.30 -13.18 -20.19
CA VAL A 483 12.47 -14.03 -20.42
C VAL A 483 12.43 -15.23 -19.48
N LEU A 484 12.58 -16.42 -20.05
CA LEU A 484 12.60 -17.69 -19.34
C LEU A 484 14.01 -18.18 -19.11
N THR A 485 14.33 -18.63 -17.90
CA THR A 485 15.66 -19.13 -17.51
C THR A 485 15.55 -20.52 -16.91
N ALA A 486 16.38 -21.44 -17.38
CA ALA A 486 16.56 -22.74 -16.75
C ALA A 486 17.56 -22.60 -15.59
N VAL A 487 17.15 -22.90 -14.39
CA VAL A 487 17.99 -22.94 -13.19
C VAL A 487 18.43 -24.38 -12.96
N SER A 488 19.54 -24.74 -13.56
CA SER A 488 20.10 -26.10 -13.51
C SER A 488 21.51 -26.10 -14.11
N ASN A 489 22.37 -26.99 -13.66
CA ASN A 489 23.67 -27.28 -14.28
C ASN A 489 23.65 -28.57 -15.13
N THR A 490 22.49 -29.20 -15.28
CA THR A 490 22.34 -30.41 -16.10
C THR A 490 22.50 -30.07 -17.58
N ALA A 491 23.46 -30.74 -18.26
CA ALA A 491 23.70 -30.55 -19.68
C ALA A 491 22.44 -30.89 -20.51
N GLY A 492 22.09 -30.01 -21.45
CA GLY A 492 20.91 -30.19 -22.31
C GLY A 492 19.59 -29.87 -21.67
N ALA A 493 19.57 -29.27 -20.45
CA ALA A 493 18.36 -28.75 -19.81
C ALA A 493 17.70 -27.71 -20.71
N LYS A 494 16.39 -27.81 -20.88
CA LYS A 494 15.53 -26.90 -21.63
C LYS A 494 14.38 -26.44 -20.76
N LEU A 495 13.54 -25.59 -21.33
CA LEU A 495 12.28 -25.18 -20.71
C LEU A 495 11.13 -25.68 -21.61
N VAL A 496 10.01 -25.98 -20.99
CA VAL A 496 8.74 -26.17 -21.65
C VAL A 496 7.68 -25.33 -21.03
N TYR A 497 6.89 -24.60 -21.85
CA TYR A 497 5.87 -23.69 -21.32
C TYR A 497 4.52 -23.86 -22.00
N THR A 498 3.48 -23.45 -21.29
CA THR A 498 2.10 -23.26 -21.78
C THR A 498 1.62 -21.85 -21.44
N THR A 499 0.72 -21.29 -22.27
CA THR A 499 0.14 -19.96 -22.06
C THR A 499 -1.35 -20.00 -21.70
N ASN A 500 -1.91 -21.19 -21.57
CA ASN A 500 -3.33 -21.44 -21.27
C ASN A 500 -3.57 -22.03 -19.88
N GLY A 501 -2.55 -22.02 -19.00
CA GLY A 501 -2.63 -22.54 -17.63
C GLY A 501 -2.60 -24.06 -17.49
N THR A 502 -2.51 -24.83 -18.59
CA THR A 502 -2.32 -26.29 -18.50
C THR A 502 -0.90 -26.61 -17.99
N ALA A 503 -0.73 -27.72 -17.29
CA ALA A 503 0.60 -28.14 -16.84
C ALA A 503 1.47 -28.50 -18.04
N PRO A 504 2.69 -27.93 -18.17
CA PRO A 504 3.63 -28.32 -19.21
C PRO A 504 4.14 -29.76 -18.98
N SER A 505 4.41 -30.47 -20.06
CA SER A 505 5.02 -31.82 -20.05
C SER A 505 5.94 -31.97 -21.25
N ALA A 506 6.66 -33.09 -21.39
CA ALA A 506 7.49 -33.35 -22.52
C ALA A 506 6.72 -33.33 -23.88
N THR A 507 5.39 -33.56 -23.82
CA THR A 507 4.49 -33.60 -25.00
C THR A 507 3.42 -32.51 -24.99
N ASN A 508 3.32 -31.71 -23.95
CA ASN A 508 2.37 -30.60 -23.83
C ASN A 508 3.10 -29.28 -23.54
N GLY A 509 3.05 -28.37 -24.48
CA GLY A 509 3.68 -27.07 -24.42
C GLY A 509 4.78 -26.87 -25.47
N THR A 510 5.32 -25.66 -25.50
CA THR A 510 6.40 -25.26 -26.41
C THR A 510 7.74 -25.40 -25.66
N GLN A 511 8.66 -26.16 -26.28
CA GLN A 511 10.03 -26.34 -25.77
C GLN A 511 10.93 -25.19 -26.26
N VAL A 512 11.72 -24.61 -25.37
CA VAL A 512 12.64 -23.50 -25.68
C VAL A 512 13.95 -23.64 -24.90
N ALA A 513 15.00 -22.97 -25.39
CA ALA A 513 16.26 -22.85 -24.68
C ALA A 513 16.14 -21.84 -23.51
N SER A 514 17.04 -21.95 -22.53
CA SER A 514 17.24 -20.91 -21.52
C SER A 514 17.59 -19.58 -22.19
N GLY A 515 17.02 -18.46 -21.70
CA GLY A 515 17.17 -17.13 -22.28
C GLY A 515 16.12 -16.79 -23.35
N SER A 516 15.22 -17.70 -23.70
CA SER A 516 14.15 -17.41 -24.66
C SER A 516 13.13 -16.43 -24.11
N SER A 517 12.62 -15.54 -25.00
CA SER A 517 11.63 -14.53 -24.70
C SER A 517 10.25 -14.92 -25.20
N ILE A 518 9.22 -14.61 -24.43
CA ILE A 518 7.81 -14.81 -24.77
C ILE A 518 7.08 -13.48 -24.64
N LYS A 519 6.39 -13.07 -25.71
CA LYS A 519 5.55 -11.88 -25.67
C LYS A 519 4.23 -12.15 -24.95
N ILE A 520 3.87 -11.29 -24.02
CA ILE A 520 2.58 -11.26 -23.36
C ILE A 520 1.83 -10.00 -23.83
N ASP A 521 0.74 -10.20 -24.56
CA ASP A 521 -0.08 -9.13 -25.17
C ASP A 521 -1.58 -9.24 -24.82
N LYS A 522 -1.96 -10.26 -24.04
CA LYS A 522 -3.32 -10.51 -23.57
C LYS A 522 -3.30 -11.26 -22.24
N THR A 523 -4.44 -11.32 -21.54
CA THR A 523 -4.57 -12.13 -20.33
C THR A 523 -4.07 -13.55 -20.57
N THR A 524 -3.04 -13.93 -19.77
CA THR A 524 -2.28 -15.15 -19.96
C THR A 524 -1.96 -15.82 -18.63
N THR A 525 -2.23 -17.11 -18.50
CA THR A 525 -1.67 -17.94 -17.42
C THR A 525 -0.50 -18.75 -17.99
N LEU A 526 0.69 -18.24 -17.77
CA LEU A 526 1.96 -18.84 -18.17
C LEU A 526 2.38 -19.87 -17.12
N LYS A 527 2.59 -21.12 -17.55
CA LYS A 527 3.27 -22.14 -16.75
C LYS A 527 4.55 -22.58 -17.47
N VAL A 528 5.64 -22.64 -16.70
CA VAL A 528 6.97 -22.99 -17.23
C VAL A 528 7.57 -24.06 -16.36
N GLY A 529 8.08 -25.12 -16.96
CA GLY A 529 8.80 -26.19 -16.27
C GLY A 529 10.21 -26.40 -16.84
N LEU A 530 11.13 -26.88 -16.02
CA LEU A 530 12.44 -27.33 -16.41
C LEU A 530 12.31 -28.73 -17.03
N LEU A 531 12.76 -28.89 -18.29
CA LEU A 531 12.73 -30.13 -19.02
C LEU A 531 14.14 -30.74 -19.12
N ILE A 532 14.34 -31.91 -18.52
CA ILE A 532 15.57 -32.71 -18.59
C ILE A 532 15.20 -34.09 -19.18
N GLY A 533 15.68 -34.39 -20.37
CA GLY A 533 15.27 -35.58 -21.09
C GLY A 533 13.76 -35.54 -21.40
N SER A 534 12.99 -36.44 -20.77
CA SER A 534 11.52 -36.49 -20.87
C SER A 534 10.81 -36.06 -19.56
N THR A 535 11.55 -35.65 -18.57
CA THR A 535 11.01 -35.28 -17.25
C THR A 535 10.87 -33.76 -17.13
N VAL A 536 9.71 -33.31 -16.68
CA VAL A 536 9.45 -31.89 -16.36
C VAL A 536 9.33 -31.72 -14.85
N SER A 537 10.15 -30.82 -14.30
CA SER A 537 10.19 -30.49 -12.87
C SER A 537 10.19 -28.98 -12.66
N GLY A 538 10.14 -28.53 -11.40
CA GLY A 538 10.27 -27.13 -11.01
C GLY A 538 9.31 -26.20 -11.77
N ILE A 539 8.03 -26.61 -11.89
CA ILE A 539 7.03 -25.84 -12.63
C ILE A 539 6.64 -24.61 -11.83
N ILE A 540 6.84 -23.44 -12.43
CA ILE A 540 6.33 -22.17 -11.94
C ILE A 540 5.07 -21.75 -12.69
N SER A 541 4.28 -20.85 -12.08
CA SER A 541 3.09 -20.26 -12.69
C SER A 541 3.13 -18.74 -12.56
N ARG A 542 2.74 -18.04 -13.62
CA ARG A 542 2.55 -16.57 -13.63
C ARG A 542 1.22 -16.27 -14.29
N THR A 543 0.43 -15.39 -13.67
CA THR A 543 -0.83 -14.91 -14.24
C THR A 543 -0.67 -13.44 -14.56
N PHE A 544 -0.80 -13.11 -15.82
CA PHE A 544 -0.78 -11.75 -16.34
C PHE A 544 -2.19 -11.39 -16.79
N THR A 545 -2.79 -10.35 -16.21
CA THR A 545 -4.15 -9.90 -16.51
C THR A 545 -4.08 -8.60 -17.30
N TYR A 546 -4.51 -8.66 -18.56
CA TYR A 546 -4.63 -7.43 -19.35
C TYR A 546 -5.78 -6.57 -18.79
N LYS A 547 -5.48 -5.31 -18.58
CA LYS A 547 -6.45 -4.26 -18.24
C LYS A 547 -6.42 -3.23 -19.35
N GLU A 548 -7.58 -2.89 -19.88
CA GLU A 548 -7.65 -1.73 -20.75
C GLU A 548 -7.15 -0.50 -19.97
N PRO A 549 -6.31 0.35 -20.59
CA PRO A 549 -5.93 1.61 -19.96
C PRO A 549 -7.20 2.36 -19.55
N GLU A 550 -7.30 2.81 -18.30
CA GLU A 550 -8.40 3.69 -17.89
C GLU A 550 -8.31 4.92 -18.81
N THR A 551 -9.25 5.02 -19.77
CA THR A 551 -9.46 6.28 -20.47
C THR A 551 -10.06 7.21 -19.44
N GLU A 552 -9.33 8.28 -19.05
CA GLU A 552 -9.97 9.35 -18.28
C GLU A 552 -11.24 9.76 -19.04
N PRO A 553 -12.41 9.85 -18.36
CA PRO A 553 -13.65 10.24 -19.02
C PRO A 553 -13.39 11.55 -19.77
N GLU A 554 -13.75 11.60 -21.05
CA GLU A 554 -13.51 12.76 -21.90
C GLU A 554 -14.21 13.98 -21.28
N VAL A 555 -13.44 14.95 -20.81
CA VAL A 555 -13.98 16.20 -20.29
C VAL A 555 -14.51 16.99 -21.48
N THR A 556 -15.75 17.38 -21.40
CA THR A 556 -16.38 18.26 -22.38
C THR A 556 -17.11 19.39 -21.66
N ILE A 557 -17.04 20.60 -22.19
CA ILE A 557 -17.80 21.72 -21.62
C ILE A 557 -19.29 21.51 -21.93
N PRO A 558 -20.14 21.27 -20.91
CA PRO A 558 -21.55 21.03 -21.15
C PRO A 558 -22.32 22.28 -21.66
N ASP A 559 -23.31 22.08 -22.50
CA ASP A 559 -24.14 23.15 -23.08
C ASP A 559 -24.91 23.97 -22.03
N PHE A 560 -25.10 23.45 -20.83
CA PHE A 560 -25.74 24.17 -19.73
C PHE A 560 -24.82 25.19 -19.05
N CYS A 561 -23.53 25.20 -19.31
CA CYS A 561 -22.62 26.23 -18.85
C CYS A 561 -22.88 27.54 -19.60
N LYS A 562 -23.52 28.51 -18.96
CA LYS A 562 -23.92 29.78 -19.53
C LYS A 562 -23.21 30.93 -18.83
N VAL A 563 -22.79 31.91 -19.63
CA VAL A 563 -22.20 33.18 -19.17
C VAL A 563 -23.12 34.33 -19.54
N ASN A 564 -23.52 35.13 -18.55
CA ASN A 564 -24.35 36.34 -18.80
C ASN A 564 -23.45 37.51 -19.19
N GLU A 565 -24.06 38.49 -19.86
CA GLU A 565 -23.37 39.71 -20.28
C GLU A 565 -22.84 40.49 -19.06
N GLY A 566 -21.53 40.81 -19.05
CA GLY A 566 -20.89 41.55 -17.96
C GLY A 566 -20.58 40.72 -16.69
N GLU A 567 -20.91 39.43 -16.66
CA GLU A 567 -20.66 38.55 -15.53
C GLU A 567 -19.17 38.17 -15.42
N VAL A 568 -18.58 38.28 -14.24
CA VAL A 568 -17.28 37.69 -13.92
C VAL A 568 -17.53 36.35 -13.25
N CYS A 569 -17.14 35.26 -13.92
CA CYS A 569 -17.45 33.90 -13.44
C CYS A 569 -16.39 32.89 -13.86
N ALA A 570 -16.43 31.72 -13.21
CA ALA A 570 -15.66 30.53 -13.56
C ALA A 570 -16.50 29.27 -13.26
N PHE A 571 -16.23 28.20 -13.98
CA PHE A 571 -16.88 26.91 -13.86
C PHE A 571 -15.90 25.88 -13.36
N PHE A 572 -16.36 24.95 -12.55
CA PHE A 572 -15.55 23.86 -12.04
C PHE A 572 -16.28 22.53 -12.14
N GLU A 573 -15.68 21.61 -12.86
CA GLU A 573 -16.11 20.21 -12.88
C GLU A 573 -15.40 19.47 -11.76
N ALA A 574 -16.16 19.19 -10.69
CA ALA A 574 -15.65 18.58 -9.50
C ALA A 574 -15.41 17.07 -9.71
N PRO A 575 -14.27 16.50 -9.28
CA PRO A 575 -14.08 15.06 -9.25
C PRO A 575 -15.21 14.36 -8.50
N SER A 576 -15.59 13.15 -8.95
CA SER A 576 -16.66 12.37 -8.32
C SER A 576 -16.43 12.07 -6.82
N ALA A 577 -15.19 12.12 -6.38
CA ALA A 577 -14.80 11.97 -4.98
C ALA A 577 -15.09 13.22 -4.11
N TRP A 578 -15.40 14.37 -4.71
CA TRP A 578 -15.75 15.59 -3.99
C TRP A 578 -17.25 15.63 -3.74
N SER A 579 -17.67 15.29 -2.52
CA SER A 579 -19.08 15.05 -2.16
C SER A 579 -19.79 16.22 -1.52
N ASN A 580 -19.05 17.30 -1.14
CA ASN A 580 -19.61 18.48 -0.49
C ASN A 580 -19.91 19.59 -1.52
N THR A 581 -20.56 20.68 -1.06
CA THR A 581 -20.71 21.89 -1.83
C THR A 581 -19.34 22.48 -2.18
N ILE A 582 -19.11 22.73 -3.46
CA ILE A 582 -17.85 23.34 -3.92
C ILE A 582 -17.83 24.81 -3.52
N HIS A 583 -16.69 25.24 -2.96
CA HIS A 583 -16.41 26.63 -2.65
C HIS A 583 -15.32 27.18 -3.57
N CYS A 584 -15.35 28.47 -3.77
CA CYS A 584 -14.36 29.22 -4.55
C CYS A 584 -13.64 30.24 -3.69
N TRP A 585 -12.30 30.25 -3.80
CA TRP A 585 -11.45 31.30 -3.27
C TRP A 585 -10.76 32.01 -4.43
N ALA A 586 -11.03 33.32 -4.62
CA ALA A 586 -10.50 34.08 -5.76
C ALA A 586 -9.89 35.41 -5.28
N TRP A 587 -8.66 35.69 -5.72
CA TRP A 587 -7.90 36.86 -5.25
C TRP A 587 -6.97 37.45 -6.32
N THR A 588 -6.40 38.60 -5.97
CA THR A 588 -5.28 39.20 -6.69
C THR A 588 -4.28 39.76 -5.70
N ASP A 589 -2.99 39.72 -6.03
CA ASP A 589 -1.89 40.17 -5.16
C ASP A 589 -1.49 41.62 -5.43
N SER A 590 -1.67 42.10 -6.66
CA SER A 590 -1.28 43.45 -7.05
C SER A 590 -2.34 44.10 -8.00
N PRO A 591 -3.18 45.00 -7.51
CA PRO A 591 -3.35 45.38 -6.10
C PRO A 591 -4.01 44.26 -5.26
N SER A 592 -3.53 44.03 -4.03
CA SER A 592 -4.03 42.95 -3.20
C SER A 592 -5.50 43.11 -2.84
N ASP A 593 -6.34 42.13 -3.21
CA ASP A 593 -7.77 42.07 -2.87
C ASP A 593 -8.30 40.64 -2.96
N ASN A 594 -9.47 40.40 -2.33
CA ASN A 594 -10.18 39.14 -2.38
C ASN A 594 -11.60 39.36 -2.91
N PHE A 595 -12.05 38.47 -3.78
CA PHE A 595 -13.34 38.51 -4.49
C PHE A 595 -14.35 37.54 -3.90
N THR A 596 -14.02 36.85 -2.79
CA THR A 596 -14.83 35.81 -2.16
C THR A 596 -14.99 36.00 -0.66
N GLY A 597 -15.01 37.26 -0.17
CA GLY A 597 -15.33 37.62 1.22
C GLY A 597 -14.19 37.54 2.21
N GLY A 598 -12.98 37.09 1.84
CA GLY A 598 -11.74 37.23 2.61
C GLY A 598 -11.54 36.24 3.77
N SER A 599 -12.36 35.19 3.89
CA SER A 599 -12.15 34.08 4.81
C SER A 599 -12.27 32.73 4.09
N TRP A 600 -11.35 31.83 4.38
CA TRP A 600 -11.37 30.45 3.87
C TRP A 600 -12.59 29.69 4.43
N PRO A 601 -13.27 28.84 3.65
CA PRO A 601 -12.95 28.35 2.30
C PRO A 601 -13.46 29.24 1.14
N GLY A 602 -13.87 30.45 1.36
CA GLY A 602 -14.44 31.36 0.37
C GLY A 602 -15.97 31.23 0.29
N VAL A 603 -16.52 31.48 -0.92
CA VAL A 603 -17.96 31.46 -1.15
C VAL A 603 -18.38 30.14 -1.81
N ALA A 604 -19.58 29.64 -1.46
CA ALA A 604 -20.16 28.49 -2.09
C ALA A 604 -20.47 28.77 -3.57
N CYS A 605 -20.11 27.82 -4.44
CA CYS A 605 -20.48 27.84 -5.84
C CYS A 605 -21.92 27.33 -6.04
N GLU A 606 -22.55 27.73 -7.14
CA GLU A 606 -23.83 27.22 -7.56
C GLU A 606 -23.67 25.89 -8.30
N PHE A 607 -24.39 24.85 -7.91
CA PHE A 607 -24.51 23.62 -8.68
C PHE A 607 -25.36 23.88 -9.94
N ILE A 608 -24.81 23.65 -11.13
CA ILE A 608 -25.48 23.96 -12.40
C ILE A 608 -25.83 22.73 -13.24
N GLY A 609 -25.33 21.54 -12.87
CA GLY A 609 -25.66 20.30 -13.58
C GLY A 609 -24.58 19.22 -13.45
N THR A 610 -24.81 18.11 -14.15
CA THR A 610 -23.88 16.98 -14.21
C THR A 610 -23.36 16.84 -15.65
N ALA A 611 -22.05 16.78 -15.80
CA ALA A 611 -21.37 16.57 -17.07
C ALA A 611 -21.65 15.15 -17.63
N PRO A 612 -21.45 14.91 -18.94
CA PRO A 612 -21.67 13.58 -19.55
C PRO A 612 -20.85 12.45 -18.93
N ASN A 613 -19.71 12.75 -18.32
CA ASN A 613 -18.86 11.80 -17.60
C ASN A 613 -19.32 11.51 -16.16
N GLY A 614 -20.44 12.09 -15.71
CA GLY A 614 -21.01 11.90 -14.39
C GLY A 614 -20.52 12.86 -13.29
N ASN A 615 -19.55 13.72 -13.59
CA ASN A 615 -19.03 14.71 -12.66
C ASN A 615 -19.98 15.87 -12.47
N GLN A 616 -20.04 16.43 -11.25
CA GLN A 616 -20.85 17.61 -10.95
C GLN A 616 -20.15 18.88 -11.45
N VAL A 617 -20.92 19.79 -12.05
CA VAL A 617 -20.41 21.08 -12.53
C VAL A 617 -20.99 22.19 -11.68
N TRP A 618 -20.09 23.04 -11.21
CA TRP A 618 -20.36 24.14 -10.31
C TRP A 618 -19.94 25.47 -10.93
N LYS A 619 -20.65 26.55 -10.62
CA LYS A 619 -20.35 27.89 -11.13
C LYS A 619 -20.09 28.84 -9.97
N TRP A 620 -18.98 29.52 -10.03
CA TRP A 620 -18.74 30.71 -9.23
C TRP A 620 -19.03 31.94 -10.03
N THR A 621 -19.79 32.89 -9.42
CA THR A 621 -20.09 34.20 -9.99
C THR A 621 -19.71 35.24 -8.95
N TRP A 622 -18.97 36.26 -9.39
CA TRP A 622 -18.62 37.38 -8.53
C TRP A 622 -19.84 38.25 -8.25
N ASP A 623 -20.14 38.55 -6.99
CA ASP A 623 -21.26 39.36 -6.52
C ASP A 623 -21.03 40.91 -6.62
N GLY A 624 -19.91 41.34 -7.17
CA GLY A 624 -19.49 42.73 -7.27
C GLY A 624 -18.79 43.28 -6.04
N LYS A 625 -18.64 42.51 -4.97
CA LYS A 625 -18.00 42.96 -3.73
C LYS A 625 -16.55 42.44 -3.64
N LYS A 626 -15.71 43.24 -3.05
CA LYS A 626 -14.31 42.95 -2.74
C LYS A 626 -13.98 43.29 -1.30
N GLN A 627 -13.00 42.58 -0.73
CA GLN A 627 -12.61 42.79 0.67
C GLN A 627 -12.00 44.17 0.93
N LYS A 628 -11.13 44.66 0.01
CA LYS A 628 -10.34 45.88 0.18
C LYS A 628 -10.70 46.99 -0.81
N ASN A 629 -11.68 46.80 -1.69
CA ASN A 629 -12.09 47.76 -2.72
C ASN A 629 -10.93 48.30 -3.61
N SER A 630 -9.99 47.46 -3.97
CA SER A 630 -8.90 47.80 -4.88
C SER A 630 -9.43 48.18 -6.29
N ALA A 631 -8.56 48.69 -7.17
CA ALA A 631 -8.90 48.99 -8.57
C ALA A 631 -9.08 47.73 -9.45
N ALA A 632 -8.76 46.52 -8.94
CA ALA A 632 -8.91 45.28 -9.73
C ALA A 632 -10.38 45.00 -10.07
N THR A 633 -10.66 44.65 -11.31
CA THR A 633 -12.00 44.37 -11.86
C THR A 633 -12.30 42.88 -11.98
N LYS A 634 -11.27 42.01 -11.79
CA LYS A 634 -11.37 40.56 -11.78
C LYS A 634 -10.22 39.98 -10.96
N PRO A 635 -10.34 38.76 -10.43
CA PRO A 635 -9.23 38.11 -9.75
C PRO A 635 -8.10 37.74 -10.72
N ALA A 636 -6.92 37.52 -10.18
CA ALA A 636 -5.78 36.96 -10.93
C ALA A 636 -5.65 35.46 -10.72
N MET A 637 -6.05 34.99 -9.52
CA MET A 637 -5.91 33.61 -9.08
C MET A 637 -7.24 33.08 -8.54
N ILE A 638 -7.42 31.75 -8.61
CA ILE A 638 -8.62 31.06 -8.17
C ILE A 638 -8.26 29.67 -7.63
N ILE A 639 -8.95 29.27 -6.58
CA ILE A 639 -8.97 27.90 -6.04
C ILE A 639 -10.42 27.43 -5.96
N PHE A 640 -10.67 26.18 -6.36
CA PHE A 640 -11.89 25.47 -6.02
C PHE A 640 -11.60 24.44 -4.95
N ASN A 641 -12.50 24.28 -3.99
CA ASN A 641 -12.32 23.39 -2.88
C ASN A 641 -13.61 22.72 -2.44
N ASN A 642 -13.50 21.53 -1.85
CA ASN A 642 -14.60 20.72 -1.35
C ASN A 642 -14.93 21.13 0.10
N GLN A 643 -15.46 22.36 0.28
CA GLN A 643 -15.75 22.94 1.60
C GLN A 643 -14.49 23.07 2.49
N GLY A 644 -13.35 23.42 1.88
CA GLY A 644 -12.08 23.62 2.55
C GLY A 644 -11.00 22.63 2.10
N ALA A 645 -11.35 21.34 1.99
CA ALA A 645 -10.45 20.30 1.51
C ALA A 645 -11.25 19.08 0.98
N PRO A 646 -10.72 18.38 -0.06
CA PRO A 646 -9.56 18.72 -0.88
C PRO A 646 -9.79 20.00 -1.71
N GLN A 647 -8.70 20.53 -2.31
CA GLN A 647 -8.72 21.72 -3.12
C GLN A 647 -7.86 21.58 -4.37
N THR A 648 -8.07 22.40 -5.38
CA THR A 648 -7.16 22.55 -6.51
C THR A 648 -5.86 23.23 -6.07
N ALA A 649 -4.84 23.17 -6.90
CA ALA A 649 -3.71 24.09 -6.78
C ALA A 649 -4.17 25.56 -6.96
N ASP A 650 -3.28 26.51 -6.70
CA ASP A 650 -3.47 27.92 -7.03
C ASP A 650 -3.51 28.06 -8.56
N LEU A 651 -4.69 28.25 -9.11
CA LEU A 651 -4.92 28.32 -10.55
C LEU A 651 -4.96 29.78 -11.02
N LYS A 652 -4.46 30.03 -12.21
CA LYS A 652 -4.66 31.34 -12.85
C LYS A 652 -6.13 31.51 -13.21
N PHE A 653 -6.71 32.66 -12.83
CA PHE A 653 -8.09 32.96 -13.20
C PHE A 653 -8.18 33.34 -14.69
N GLU A 654 -9.06 32.68 -15.40
CA GLU A 654 -9.52 33.07 -16.73
C GLU A 654 -11.03 33.33 -16.72
N GLN A 655 -11.45 34.43 -17.32
CA GLN A 655 -12.87 34.80 -17.41
C GLN A 655 -13.67 33.70 -18.11
N ALA A 656 -14.75 33.26 -17.50
CA ALA A 656 -15.55 32.14 -17.97
C ALA A 656 -14.78 30.83 -18.16
N GLY A 657 -13.67 30.67 -17.45
CA GLY A 657 -12.85 29.45 -17.48
C GLY A 657 -13.62 28.25 -16.97
N TYR A 658 -13.54 27.13 -17.70
CA TYR A 658 -14.00 25.83 -17.27
C TYR A 658 -12.80 25.05 -16.75
N TYR A 659 -12.81 24.76 -15.46
CA TYR A 659 -11.72 24.15 -14.74
C TYR A 659 -12.05 22.71 -14.35
N VAL A 660 -11.05 21.87 -14.32
CA VAL A 660 -11.02 20.56 -13.69
C VAL A 660 -9.99 20.59 -12.55
N GLU A 661 -9.89 19.51 -11.76
CA GLU A 661 -8.93 19.45 -10.65
C GLU A 661 -7.48 19.80 -11.07
N LYS A 662 -7.08 19.39 -12.27
CA LYS A 662 -5.72 19.59 -12.81
C LYS A 662 -5.48 21.02 -13.38
N GLY A 663 -6.51 21.85 -13.51
CA GLY A 663 -6.40 23.23 -14.04
C GLY A 663 -7.46 23.64 -15.05
N LEU A 664 -7.15 24.67 -15.82
CA LEU A 664 -8.04 25.20 -16.86
C LEU A 664 -8.16 24.21 -18.02
N PHE A 665 -9.38 23.73 -18.29
CA PHE A 665 -9.68 22.88 -19.42
C PHE A 665 -10.04 23.69 -20.68
N GLY A 666 -10.87 24.73 -20.53
CA GLY A 666 -11.32 25.55 -21.65
C GLY A 666 -12.05 26.82 -21.20
N ILE A 667 -12.61 27.55 -22.14
CA ILE A 667 -13.35 28.78 -21.89
C ILE A 667 -14.80 28.57 -22.36
N VAL A 668 -15.76 28.89 -21.49
CA VAL A 668 -17.18 28.89 -21.84
C VAL A 668 -17.47 30.17 -22.66
N THR A 669 -17.88 30.02 -23.90
CA THR A 669 -18.22 31.16 -24.76
C THR A 669 -19.68 31.58 -24.55
N PRO A 670 -20.02 32.89 -24.54
CA PRO A 670 -21.38 33.36 -24.53
C PRO A 670 -22.18 32.77 -25.73
N THR A 671 -23.40 32.30 -25.49
CA THR A 671 -24.26 31.66 -26.49
C THR A 671 -24.40 32.51 -27.74
N GLY A 672 -23.85 32.07 -28.86
CA GLY A 672 -24.01 32.72 -30.16
C GLY A 672 -22.98 32.36 -31.24
N ILE A 673 -21.85 31.69 -30.88
CA ILE A 673 -20.85 31.27 -31.88
C ILE A 673 -20.29 29.90 -31.50
N ASP A 674 -20.26 28.97 -32.43
CA ASP A 674 -19.84 27.58 -32.29
C ASP A 674 -18.53 27.41 -31.58
N GLN A 675 -18.51 26.42 -30.68
CA GLN A 675 -17.37 26.02 -29.87
C GLN A 675 -16.09 25.73 -30.69
N LEU A 676 -15.04 26.45 -30.42
CA LEU A 676 -13.67 26.04 -30.76
C LEU A 676 -13.04 25.37 -29.53
N SER A 677 -13.13 24.05 -29.44
CA SER A 677 -12.39 23.26 -28.46
C SER A 677 -10.89 23.34 -28.78
N ILE A 678 -10.14 24.01 -27.92
CA ILE A 678 -8.67 23.94 -27.97
C ILE A 678 -8.30 22.65 -27.20
N ILE A 679 -8.10 21.58 -27.94
CA ILE A 679 -7.55 20.34 -27.38
C ILE A 679 -6.07 20.55 -27.19
N ASN A 680 -5.61 20.76 -25.96
CA ASN A 680 -4.22 20.60 -25.57
C ASN A 680 -3.93 19.10 -25.35
N SER A 681 -3.92 18.33 -26.44
CA SER A 681 -3.22 17.03 -26.45
C SER A 681 -1.81 17.25 -26.99
N PRO A 682 -0.77 16.78 -26.30
CA PRO A 682 0.54 16.71 -26.91
C PRO A 682 0.54 15.59 -27.95
N ALA A 683 0.84 15.99 -29.21
CA ALA A 683 1.11 15.12 -30.34
C ALA A 683 -0.06 14.58 -31.16
N SER A 684 -0.53 15.38 -32.11
CA SER A 684 -0.39 14.95 -33.49
C SER A 684 -0.23 16.19 -34.38
N ILE A 685 1.00 16.56 -34.50
CA ILE A 685 1.53 17.43 -35.54
C ILE A 685 1.01 16.82 -36.84
N ASP A 686 0.28 17.63 -37.65
CA ASP A 686 -0.02 17.37 -39.04
C ASP A 686 -1.41 16.90 -39.46
N LYS A 687 -2.45 17.17 -38.71
CA LYS A 687 -3.83 16.99 -39.20
C LYS A 687 -4.41 18.29 -39.78
N ILE A 688 -5.00 18.20 -40.98
CA ILE A 688 -5.68 19.31 -41.64
C ILE A 688 -7.18 19.08 -41.59
N TYR A 689 -7.92 20.09 -41.13
CA TYR A 689 -9.38 20.09 -41.05
C TYR A 689 -9.99 21.15 -41.95
N SER A 690 -11.18 20.89 -42.49
CA SER A 690 -12.01 21.88 -43.12
C SER A 690 -12.63 22.82 -42.08
N LEU A 691 -13.19 23.95 -42.51
CA LEU A 691 -13.76 24.95 -41.63
C LEU A 691 -14.97 24.41 -40.79
N ASP A 692 -15.64 23.38 -41.28
CA ASP A 692 -16.72 22.65 -40.60
C ASP A 692 -16.23 21.51 -39.69
N GLY A 693 -14.93 21.46 -39.39
CA GLY A 693 -14.32 20.52 -38.43
C GLY A 693 -14.04 19.12 -38.99
N ARG A 694 -14.28 18.88 -40.25
CA ARG A 694 -14.04 17.56 -40.87
C ARG A 694 -12.57 17.35 -41.15
N LEU A 695 -12.01 16.22 -40.72
CA LEU A 695 -10.63 15.84 -41.02
C LEU A 695 -10.45 15.64 -42.53
N VAL A 696 -9.54 16.40 -43.14
CA VAL A 696 -9.25 16.39 -44.57
C VAL A 696 -7.99 15.57 -44.86
N ARG A 697 -6.96 15.68 -44.00
CA ARG A 697 -5.69 15.01 -44.19
C ARG A 697 -4.93 14.82 -42.88
N THR A 698 -4.12 13.77 -42.79
CA THR A 698 -3.40 13.38 -41.57
C THR A 698 -1.89 13.67 -41.62
N ASN A 699 -1.37 14.28 -42.67
CA ASN A 699 0.08 14.45 -42.90
C ASN A 699 0.56 15.90 -43.01
N GLY A 700 -0.24 16.88 -42.59
CA GLY A 700 0.15 18.29 -42.55
C GLY A 700 0.46 18.96 -43.90
N ASN A 701 0.31 18.27 -45.01
CA ASN A 701 0.63 18.80 -46.32
C ASN A 701 -0.62 19.44 -46.95
N LEU A 702 -0.55 20.76 -47.19
CA LEU A 702 -1.59 21.57 -47.82
C LEU A 702 -1.59 21.50 -49.36
N ASP A 703 -0.53 20.92 -49.99
CA ASP A 703 -0.43 20.84 -51.43
C ASP A 703 -1.54 19.95 -52.04
N ASN A 704 -2.06 20.39 -53.18
CA ASN A 704 -3.14 19.68 -53.89
C ASN A 704 -4.47 19.55 -53.15
N LEU A 705 -4.71 20.37 -52.13
CA LEU A 705 -6.06 20.56 -51.59
C LEU A 705 -6.84 21.54 -52.46
N SER A 706 -8.15 21.34 -52.57
CA SER A 706 -9.03 22.26 -53.29
C SER A 706 -9.00 23.66 -52.67
N LYS A 707 -9.33 24.68 -53.44
CA LYS A 707 -9.50 26.03 -52.92
C LYS A 707 -10.48 26.03 -51.75
N GLY A 708 -10.11 26.63 -50.65
CA GLY A 708 -10.93 26.59 -49.45
C GLY A 708 -10.20 27.11 -48.19
N VAL A 709 -10.90 27.03 -47.07
CA VAL A 709 -10.37 27.38 -45.77
C VAL A 709 -10.11 26.11 -44.96
N TYR A 710 -8.87 25.97 -44.45
CA TYR A 710 -8.44 24.83 -43.70
C TYR A 710 -7.86 25.26 -42.36
N ILE A 711 -7.92 24.38 -41.38
CA ILE A 711 -7.32 24.55 -40.04
C ILE A 711 -6.27 23.47 -39.83
N MET A 712 -5.05 23.88 -39.48
CA MET A 712 -3.95 23.00 -39.14
C MET A 712 -3.19 23.59 -37.95
N ASN A 713 -2.99 22.81 -36.88
CA ASN A 713 -2.31 23.24 -35.65
C ASN A 713 -2.91 24.55 -35.07
N GLY A 714 -4.24 24.66 -35.07
CA GLY A 714 -4.95 25.84 -34.57
C GLY A 714 -4.82 27.10 -35.43
N LYS A 715 -4.16 27.03 -36.60
CA LYS A 715 -4.00 28.14 -37.53
C LYS A 715 -4.89 27.96 -38.78
N LYS A 716 -5.47 29.08 -39.24
CA LYS A 716 -6.30 29.16 -40.44
C LYS A 716 -5.42 29.34 -41.68
N TYR A 717 -5.63 28.50 -42.68
CA TYR A 717 -4.98 28.57 -44.00
C TYR A 717 -6.07 28.77 -45.06
N ILE A 718 -5.82 29.69 -45.97
CA ILE A 718 -6.71 30.01 -47.10
C ILE A 718 -6.00 29.60 -48.36
N LEU A 719 -6.43 28.57 -49.03
CA LEU A 719 -5.94 28.15 -50.34
C LEU A 719 -6.83 28.85 -51.41
N LYS A 720 -6.18 29.71 -52.22
CA LYS A 720 -6.82 30.54 -53.27
C LYS A 720 -6.88 29.81 -54.60
#